data_19a87b39127b26523c0cc35b7f3da41e
#
_entry.id   19a87b39127b26523c0cc35b7f3da41e
#
_cell.length_a   1.000
_cell.length_b   1.000
_cell.length_c   1.000
_cell.angle_alpha   90.00
_cell.angle_beta   90.00
_cell.angle_gamma   90.00
#
_symmetry.space_group_name_H-M   'P 1'
#
loop_
_entity.id
_entity.type
_entity.pdbx_description
1 polymer ?
#
loop_
_entity_poly.entity_id
_entity_poly.type
_entity_poly.pdbx_seq_one_letter_code
_entity_poly.pdbx_strand_id
1 'polypeptide(L)'
;MAKITKEAALLYHSQGKPGKIEVVPTKPYSTQTDLSLAYSPGVAEPCLEIEKNPQDAYKYTAKGNLVAVISNGTAVLGLGDIGALSGKPVMEGKGLLFKIYAGIDVFDIEVNEKDPEKFIQAVKAIAPTFGGINLEDIKAPECFEIERRLKEELDIPVMHDDQHGTAIISSAGLVNALQVAGKKIEDVKIVVNGAGASAVSCTKLYVSLGARLENIVMVDSKGVISKTRTDLNEQKRYFATDRTDIHTLEEAIKGADVFLGLSKGNVLSQDMVRSMAPSPIVFALANPTPEIYYEDAMAARPDVLMATGRSDYPNQINNVIGFPYIFRGALDTQAKAINEEMKIAAVHAIANLAKQPVPDVVNEAYHVNNFSFGPEYFIPKPVDPRLITEVSCAVARAAMESGVARKNIEDWDAYCVQLRELMGYESKLTRQLYDTARRNPQRVVFAEGSHPNMLKAAVEAKAEGICHPIVLGNDETIEKLAKELDLSLEGIEIVNLRHPNEAARRERYARILSEKRARQGATYEEANDKMFERNYFGMMMVETGDADAFITGLYTKYSNTIKVAKEVIGIQPQYKHFGTMHILNSKKGTYFLADTLINRHPNAETLIDIAKLSEHTVRFFNHTPVMAMLSYSNFGADTEGSPVSVHEAVEYMQQNYPDLAIDGEMQVNFAMDRKMRDAKYPFTRLKGKDVNTLVFPNLSSANSAYKLLQAMNTEMELIGPIQMGLNKPIHFTDFESSVRDIVNITAVAVIDAIVDKKKAGK
;
A
#
# COMPACT_ATOMS: atom_id res chain seq x y z
N MET A 1 22.43 0.98 3.37
CA MET A 1 22.16 -0.31 2.66
C MET A 1 23.45 -1.07 2.44
N ALA A 2 23.41 -2.43 2.44
CA ALA A 2 24.58 -3.24 2.11
C ALA A 2 24.99 -3.00 0.65
N LYS A 3 26.30 -2.90 0.39
CA LYS A 3 26.84 -2.71 -0.96
C LYS A 3 26.54 -3.96 -1.80
N ILE A 4 25.77 -3.81 -2.88
CA ILE A 4 25.45 -4.92 -3.79
C ILE A 4 26.74 -5.34 -4.52
N THR A 5 27.10 -6.64 -4.39
CA THR A 5 28.27 -7.21 -5.09
C THR A 5 27.87 -7.75 -6.45
N LYS A 6 28.85 -7.91 -7.35
CA LYS A 6 28.64 -8.51 -8.67
C LYS A 6 28.08 -9.92 -8.56
N GLU A 7 28.61 -10.72 -7.62
CA GLU A 7 28.22 -12.10 -7.38
C GLU A 7 26.77 -12.18 -6.92
N ALA A 8 26.36 -11.31 -5.98
CA ALA A 8 24.98 -11.23 -5.50
C ALA A 8 24.00 -10.86 -6.63
N ALA A 9 24.38 -9.90 -7.49
CA ALA A 9 23.54 -9.51 -8.63
C ALA A 9 23.40 -10.65 -9.66
N LEU A 10 24.48 -11.35 -10.00
CA LEU A 10 24.44 -12.49 -10.93
C LEU A 10 23.62 -13.65 -10.35
N LEU A 11 23.80 -13.94 -9.04
CA LEU A 11 23.05 -15.00 -8.36
C LEU A 11 21.55 -14.70 -8.35
N TYR A 12 21.15 -13.46 -8.07
CA TYR A 12 19.75 -13.05 -8.10
C TYR A 12 19.06 -13.35 -9.44
N HIS A 13 19.76 -13.17 -10.57
CA HIS A 13 19.20 -13.39 -11.89
C HIS A 13 19.21 -14.86 -12.36
N SER A 14 20.06 -15.70 -11.76
CA SER A 14 20.27 -17.09 -12.20
C SER A 14 19.74 -18.14 -11.23
N GLN A 15 19.51 -17.81 -9.95
CA GLN A 15 19.06 -18.74 -8.93
C GLN A 15 17.60 -19.13 -9.13
N GLY A 16 17.29 -20.40 -8.96
CA GLY A 16 15.93 -20.93 -9.16
C GLY A 16 15.54 -20.91 -10.64
N LYS A 17 14.37 -20.29 -10.94
CA LYS A 17 13.95 -20.07 -12.33
C LYS A 17 14.65 -18.80 -12.85
N PRO A 18 15.47 -18.91 -13.91
CA PRO A 18 16.17 -17.73 -14.45
C PRO A 18 15.21 -16.65 -14.96
N GLY A 19 15.65 -15.39 -14.90
CA GLY A 19 14.84 -14.23 -15.28
C GLY A 19 13.98 -13.69 -14.13
N LYS A 20 13.10 -12.74 -14.43
CA LYS A 20 12.28 -12.02 -13.44
C LYS A 20 10.79 -12.08 -13.73
N ILE A 21 10.40 -12.60 -14.90
CA ILE A 21 9.00 -12.66 -15.33
C ILE A 21 8.64 -14.07 -15.75
N GLU A 22 7.36 -14.41 -15.64
CA GLU A 22 6.78 -15.63 -16.19
C GLU A 22 5.34 -15.37 -16.66
N VAL A 23 4.87 -16.20 -17.61
CA VAL A 23 3.49 -16.18 -18.08
C VAL A 23 2.74 -17.32 -17.43
N VAL A 24 1.63 -17.01 -16.76
CA VAL A 24 0.78 -17.98 -16.06
C VAL A 24 -0.66 -17.91 -16.56
N PRO A 25 -1.39 -19.06 -16.62
CA PRO A 25 -2.79 -19.07 -16.99
C PRO A 25 -3.67 -18.31 -15.99
N THR A 26 -4.67 -17.57 -16.48
CA THR A 26 -5.67 -16.85 -15.66
C THR A 26 -7.03 -17.56 -15.60
N LYS A 27 -7.21 -18.63 -16.38
CA LYS A 27 -8.46 -19.41 -16.45
C LYS A 27 -8.23 -20.83 -15.94
N PRO A 28 -9.29 -21.51 -15.45
CA PRO A 28 -9.23 -22.93 -15.13
C PRO A 28 -8.82 -23.77 -16.35
N TYR A 29 -8.05 -24.82 -16.13
CA TYR A 29 -7.55 -25.73 -17.19
C TYR A 29 -7.50 -27.19 -16.74
N SER A 30 -8.25 -27.55 -15.70
CA SER A 30 -8.19 -28.89 -15.10
C SER A 30 -9.19 -29.88 -15.68
N THR A 31 -10.19 -29.43 -16.42
CA THR A 31 -11.22 -30.29 -17.02
C THR A 31 -11.21 -30.22 -18.54
N GLN A 32 -11.76 -31.26 -19.19
CA GLN A 32 -11.93 -31.28 -20.65
C GLN A 32 -12.85 -30.13 -21.14
N THR A 33 -13.82 -29.74 -20.32
CA THR A 33 -14.69 -28.59 -20.61
C THR A 33 -13.89 -27.28 -20.57
N ASP A 34 -13.05 -27.10 -19.58
CA ASP A 34 -12.16 -25.91 -19.48
C ASP A 34 -11.30 -25.78 -20.74
N LEU A 35 -10.68 -26.89 -21.19
CA LEU A 35 -9.81 -26.90 -22.36
C LEU A 35 -10.61 -26.60 -23.64
N SER A 36 -11.86 -27.15 -23.78
CA SER A 36 -12.71 -26.89 -24.89
C SER A 36 -13.19 -25.45 -24.98
N LEU A 37 -13.40 -24.79 -23.84
CA LEU A 37 -13.72 -23.36 -23.77
C LEU A 37 -12.48 -22.48 -24.02
N ALA A 38 -11.31 -22.89 -23.53
CA ALA A 38 -10.09 -22.12 -23.64
C ALA A 38 -9.47 -22.14 -25.06
N TYR A 39 -9.69 -23.21 -25.81
CA TYR A 39 -9.11 -23.38 -27.14
C TYR A 39 -10.17 -23.84 -28.15
N SER A 40 -10.22 -25.08 -28.56
CA SER A 40 -11.14 -25.53 -29.61
C SER A 40 -12.28 -26.40 -29.03
N PRO A 41 -13.56 -26.12 -29.32
CA PRO A 41 -14.09 -25.14 -30.31
C PRO A 41 -14.42 -23.76 -29.73
N GLY A 42 -14.45 -23.57 -28.39
CA GLY A 42 -15.01 -22.41 -27.73
C GLY A 42 -14.36 -21.08 -28.10
N VAL A 43 -13.05 -21.07 -28.42
CA VAL A 43 -12.29 -19.86 -28.79
C VAL A 43 -12.79 -19.18 -30.09
N ALA A 44 -13.52 -19.85 -30.91
CA ALA A 44 -14.07 -19.28 -32.14
C ALA A 44 -15.05 -18.11 -31.88
N GLU A 45 -15.86 -18.21 -30.84
CA GLU A 45 -16.86 -17.19 -30.50
C GLU A 45 -16.25 -15.81 -30.19
N PRO A 46 -15.28 -15.67 -29.25
CA PRO A 46 -14.65 -14.39 -29.04
C PRO A 46 -13.86 -13.86 -30.25
N CYS A 47 -13.31 -14.73 -31.11
CA CYS A 47 -12.68 -14.30 -32.35
C CYS A 47 -13.70 -13.62 -33.30
N LEU A 48 -14.88 -14.20 -33.48
CA LEU A 48 -15.94 -13.64 -34.31
C LEU A 48 -16.49 -12.31 -33.73
N GLU A 49 -16.60 -12.21 -32.44
CA GLU A 49 -17.03 -10.94 -31.80
C GLU A 49 -16.00 -9.82 -32.00
N ILE A 50 -14.69 -10.13 -31.85
CA ILE A 50 -13.60 -9.16 -32.08
C ILE A 50 -13.55 -8.78 -33.59
N GLU A 51 -13.77 -9.69 -34.52
CA GLU A 51 -13.85 -9.39 -35.95
C GLU A 51 -14.94 -8.37 -36.26
N LYS A 52 -16.13 -8.54 -35.63
CA LYS A 52 -17.25 -7.59 -35.76
C LYS A 52 -16.96 -6.24 -35.11
N ASN A 53 -16.36 -6.24 -33.94
CA ASN A 53 -16.02 -5.04 -33.16
C ASN A 53 -14.65 -5.17 -32.55
N PRO A 54 -13.60 -4.56 -33.15
CA PRO A 54 -12.22 -4.63 -32.64
C PRO A 54 -12.04 -4.16 -31.18
N GLN A 55 -12.95 -3.31 -30.65
CA GLN A 55 -12.90 -2.87 -29.25
C GLN A 55 -13.20 -4.02 -28.27
N ASP A 56 -13.87 -5.07 -28.71
CA ASP A 56 -14.12 -6.24 -27.88
C ASP A 56 -12.87 -7.07 -27.58
N ALA A 57 -11.72 -6.76 -28.23
CA ALA A 57 -10.42 -7.27 -27.81
C ALA A 57 -10.07 -6.90 -26.37
N TYR A 58 -10.47 -5.72 -25.89
CA TYR A 58 -10.31 -5.31 -24.48
C TYR A 58 -11.19 -6.10 -23.50
N LYS A 59 -12.26 -6.72 -23.97
CA LYS A 59 -13.18 -7.54 -23.18
C LYS A 59 -12.76 -9.01 -23.12
N TYR A 60 -12.30 -9.56 -24.25
CA TYR A 60 -12.09 -11.00 -24.40
C TYR A 60 -10.63 -11.43 -24.35
N THR A 61 -9.67 -10.48 -24.33
CA THR A 61 -8.24 -10.78 -24.29
C THR A 61 -7.51 -10.03 -23.17
N ALA A 62 -6.24 -10.33 -22.97
CA ALA A 62 -5.37 -9.64 -22.01
C ALA A 62 -4.96 -8.23 -22.48
N LYS A 63 -5.30 -7.79 -23.71
CA LYS A 63 -4.88 -6.53 -24.32
C LYS A 63 -5.04 -5.33 -23.39
N GLY A 64 -6.14 -5.23 -22.66
CA GLY A 64 -6.45 -4.10 -21.80
C GLY A 64 -5.52 -3.92 -20.58
N ASN A 65 -4.77 -4.96 -20.22
CA ASN A 65 -3.83 -4.94 -19.09
C ASN A 65 -2.39 -5.29 -19.52
N LEU A 66 -2.09 -5.33 -20.81
CA LEU A 66 -0.81 -5.78 -21.34
C LEU A 66 -0.04 -4.63 -21.99
N VAL A 67 1.15 -4.33 -21.48
CA VAL A 67 2.08 -3.31 -22.02
C VAL A 67 3.28 -4.01 -22.66
N ALA A 68 3.71 -3.50 -23.83
CA ALA A 68 5.00 -3.87 -24.38
C ALA A 68 6.08 -2.93 -23.80
N VAL A 69 7.15 -3.48 -23.25
CA VAL A 69 8.40 -2.74 -22.97
C VAL A 69 9.36 -3.02 -24.12
N ILE A 70 9.61 -2.00 -24.94
CA ILE A 70 10.34 -2.17 -26.22
C ILE A 70 11.66 -1.39 -26.20
N SER A 71 12.75 -2.09 -26.51
CA SER A 71 14.10 -1.52 -26.59
C SER A 71 14.86 -2.04 -27.80
N ASN A 72 15.82 -1.25 -28.30
CA ASN A 72 16.85 -1.75 -29.21
C ASN A 72 18.25 -1.80 -28.56
N GLY A 73 18.34 -1.52 -27.27
CA GLY A 73 19.56 -1.64 -26.47
C GLY A 73 20.68 -0.64 -26.86
N THR A 74 20.31 0.54 -27.41
CA THR A 74 21.28 1.53 -27.86
C THR A 74 21.69 2.57 -26.81
N ALA A 75 21.02 2.57 -25.60
CA ALA A 75 21.34 3.49 -24.52
C ALA A 75 21.09 2.86 -23.12
N VAL A 76 21.57 1.63 -22.91
CA VAL A 76 21.26 0.83 -21.72
C VAL A 76 21.97 1.38 -20.48
N LEU A 77 21.24 1.90 -19.49
CA LEU A 77 21.68 2.26 -18.13
C LEU A 77 23.06 2.97 -18.00
N GLY A 78 23.49 3.78 -18.91
CA GLY A 78 24.83 4.36 -18.87
C GLY A 78 25.95 3.42 -19.35
N LEU A 79 25.63 2.18 -19.74
CA LEU A 79 26.53 1.26 -20.43
C LEU A 79 26.62 1.58 -21.92
N GLY A 80 25.66 2.35 -22.43
CA GLY A 80 25.60 2.77 -23.83
C GLY A 80 25.00 1.71 -24.75
N ASP A 81 25.50 1.66 -25.98
CA ASP A 81 25.03 0.74 -27.03
C ASP A 81 25.63 -0.66 -26.84
N ILE A 82 24.98 -1.47 -26.04
CA ILE A 82 25.39 -2.88 -25.79
C ILE A 82 24.51 -3.89 -26.55
N GLY A 83 23.54 -3.41 -27.34
CA GLY A 83 22.67 -4.23 -28.18
C GLY A 83 21.42 -4.75 -27.49
N ALA A 84 20.43 -5.10 -28.29
CA ALA A 84 19.09 -5.46 -27.84
C ALA A 84 19.09 -6.64 -26.81
N LEU A 85 19.74 -7.75 -27.14
CA LEU A 85 19.76 -8.94 -26.27
C LEU A 85 20.40 -8.65 -24.89
N SER A 86 21.47 -7.86 -24.87
CA SER A 86 22.15 -7.50 -23.62
C SER A 86 21.31 -6.58 -22.72
N GLY A 87 20.34 -5.85 -23.30
CA GLY A 87 19.37 -5.04 -22.56
C GLY A 87 18.26 -5.83 -21.88
N LYS A 88 18.02 -7.08 -22.27
CA LYS A 88 16.90 -7.89 -21.75
C LYS A 88 16.77 -7.92 -20.21
N PRO A 89 17.83 -8.08 -19.41
CA PRO A 89 17.69 -8.05 -17.96
C PRO A 89 17.10 -6.75 -17.41
N VAL A 90 17.32 -5.62 -18.08
CA VAL A 90 16.72 -4.33 -17.72
C VAL A 90 15.24 -4.30 -18.07
N MET A 91 14.87 -4.80 -19.26
CA MET A 91 13.48 -4.83 -19.75
C MET A 91 12.62 -5.77 -18.89
N GLU A 92 13.12 -6.94 -18.52
CA GLU A 92 12.46 -7.79 -17.52
C GLU A 92 12.31 -7.09 -16.15
N GLY A 93 13.31 -6.32 -15.73
CA GLY A 93 13.24 -5.49 -14.53
C GLY A 93 12.13 -4.44 -14.63
N LYS A 94 11.99 -3.79 -15.77
CA LYS A 94 10.90 -2.85 -16.04
C LYS A 94 9.54 -3.56 -15.97
N GLY A 95 9.41 -4.75 -16.56
CA GLY A 95 8.20 -5.59 -16.47
C GLY A 95 7.84 -5.97 -15.03
N LEU A 96 8.84 -6.35 -14.23
CA LEU A 96 8.65 -6.60 -12.79
C LEU A 96 8.06 -5.37 -12.08
N LEU A 97 8.62 -4.18 -12.33
CA LEU A 97 8.13 -2.93 -11.70
C LEU A 97 6.70 -2.59 -12.11
N PHE A 98 6.32 -2.73 -13.38
CA PHE A 98 4.94 -2.59 -13.83
C PHE A 98 3.98 -3.52 -13.07
N LYS A 99 4.40 -4.78 -12.87
CA LYS A 99 3.58 -5.79 -12.19
C LYS A 99 3.40 -5.50 -10.71
N ILE A 100 4.51 -5.26 -9.98
CA ILE A 100 4.46 -5.10 -8.52
C ILE A 100 3.86 -3.78 -8.06
N TYR A 101 3.91 -2.72 -8.89
CA TYR A 101 3.43 -1.39 -8.51
C TYR A 101 2.06 -1.03 -9.11
N ALA A 102 1.68 -1.62 -10.23
CA ALA A 102 0.42 -1.28 -10.89
C ALA A 102 -0.40 -2.47 -11.40
N GLY A 103 0.01 -3.71 -11.10
CA GLY A 103 -0.69 -4.91 -11.54
C GLY A 103 -0.73 -5.10 -13.06
N ILE A 104 0.12 -4.38 -13.81
CA ILE A 104 0.17 -4.43 -15.28
C ILE A 104 1.03 -5.60 -15.72
N ASP A 105 0.52 -6.38 -16.66
CA ASP A 105 1.27 -7.44 -17.33
C ASP A 105 2.16 -6.86 -18.43
N VAL A 106 3.35 -7.43 -18.60
CA VAL A 106 4.34 -6.93 -19.58
C VAL A 106 4.90 -8.07 -20.40
N PHE A 107 5.02 -7.82 -21.71
CA PHE A 107 5.99 -8.51 -22.55
C PHE A 107 7.12 -7.56 -22.87
N ASP A 108 8.35 -7.95 -22.54
CA ASP A 108 9.57 -7.25 -22.97
C ASP A 108 9.96 -7.71 -24.38
N ILE A 109 10.22 -6.75 -25.25
CA ILE A 109 10.49 -6.98 -26.68
C ILE A 109 11.80 -6.31 -27.05
N GLU A 110 12.83 -7.11 -27.23
CA GLU A 110 14.16 -6.66 -27.65
C GLU A 110 14.26 -6.68 -29.18
N VAL A 111 14.14 -5.50 -29.81
CA VAL A 111 14.17 -5.34 -31.28
C VAL A 111 15.61 -5.13 -31.74
N ASN A 112 16.19 -6.11 -32.40
CA ASN A 112 17.54 -6.03 -32.93
C ASN A 112 17.61 -5.23 -34.26
N GLU A 113 17.18 -3.97 -34.21
CA GLU A 113 17.19 -3.04 -35.35
C GLU A 113 17.53 -1.63 -34.84
N LYS A 114 18.49 -0.99 -35.48
CA LYS A 114 18.95 0.36 -35.15
C LYS A 114 18.45 1.45 -36.14
N ASP A 115 17.99 1.03 -37.32
CA ASP A 115 17.35 1.94 -38.27
C ASP A 115 15.98 2.35 -37.72
N PRO A 116 15.73 3.66 -37.53
CA PRO A 116 14.49 4.13 -36.93
C PRO A 116 13.25 3.72 -37.73
N GLU A 117 13.30 3.75 -39.05
CA GLU A 117 12.14 3.40 -39.89
C GLU A 117 11.77 1.93 -39.74
N LYS A 118 12.74 1.03 -39.82
CA LYS A 118 12.51 -0.41 -39.64
C LYS A 118 12.07 -0.75 -38.22
N PHE A 119 12.63 -0.07 -37.22
CA PHE A 119 12.23 -0.20 -35.83
C PHE A 119 10.74 0.17 -35.67
N ILE A 120 10.34 1.35 -36.20
CA ILE A 120 8.93 1.80 -36.16
C ILE A 120 8.00 0.78 -36.83
N GLN A 121 8.39 0.25 -38.02
CA GLN A 121 7.56 -0.76 -38.71
C GLN A 121 7.42 -2.05 -37.88
N ALA A 122 8.49 -2.52 -37.23
CA ALA A 122 8.45 -3.68 -36.37
C ALA A 122 7.48 -3.46 -35.17
N VAL A 123 7.59 -2.30 -34.52
CA VAL A 123 6.72 -1.95 -33.38
C VAL A 123 5.25 -1.85 -33.83
N LYS A 124 4.97 -1.22 -34.97
CA LYS A 124 3.60 -1.14 -35.51
C LYS A 124 3.02 -2.49 -35.81
N ALA A 125 3.82 -3.43 -36.33
CA ALA A 125 3.36 -4.77 -36.68
C ALA A 125 2.90 -5.60 -35.46
N ILE A 126 3.49 -5.37 -34.27
CA ILE A 126 3.15 -6.08 -33.02
C ILE A 126 2.16 -5.30 -32.14
N ALA A 127 1.95 -4.02 -32.40
CA ALA A 127 1.10 -3.14 -31.57
C ALA A 127 -0.33 -3.65 -31.33
N PRO A 128 -1.00 -4.41 -32.23
CA PRO A 128 -2.34 -4.96 -31.98
C PRO A 128 -2.45 -5.81 -30.71
N THR A 129 -1.36 -6.43 -30.27
CA THR A 129 -1.31 -7.28 -29.08
C THR A 129 -1.50 -6.48 -27.79
N PHE A 130 -1.09 -5.21 -27.75
CA PHE A 130 -0.88 -4.43 -26.53
C PHE A 130 -1.94 -3.36 -26.33
N GLY A 131 -2.19 -3.03 -25.06
CA GLY A 131 -2.98 -1.86 -24.63
C GLY A 131 -2.16 -0.60 -24.50
N GLY A 132 -0.82 -0.72 -24.44
CA GLY A 132 0.13 0.41 -24.38
C GLY A 132 1.55 -0.03 -24.67
N ILE A 133 2.43 0.94 -24.97
CA ILE A 133 3.85 0.72 -25.29
C ILE A 133 4.72 1.65 -24.46
N ASN A 134 5.64 1.06 -23.69
CA ASN A 134 6.75 1.75 -23.05
C ASN A 134 8.02 1.57 -23.89
N LEU A 135 8.55 2.65 -24.43
CA LEU A 135 9.86 2.66 -25.08
C LEU A 135 10.95 2.87 -24.02
N GLU A 136 12.04 2.11 -24.11
CA GLU A 136 13.10 2.08 -23.11
C GLU A 136 14.48 1.98 -23.75
N ASP A 137 15.47 2.67 -23.17
CA ASP A 137 16.89 2.54 -23.54
C ASP A 137 17.21 2.75 -25.04
N ILE A 138 16.49 3.67 -25.69
CA ILE A 138 16.72 4.07 -27.10
C ILE A 138 17.45 5.40 -27.11
N LYS A 139 18.61 5.44 -27.78
CA LYS A 139 19.46 6.62 -27.79
C LYS A 139 18.86 7.83 -28.53
N ALA A 140 19.26 9.01 -28.08
CA ALA A 140 19.00 10.25 -28.81
C ALA A 140 20.04 10.43 -29.95
N PRO A 141 19.66 11.08 -31.09
CA PRO A 141 18.38 11.74 -31.32
C PRO A 141 17.25 10.84 -31.85
N GLU A 142 17.54 9.57 -32.20
CA GLU A 142 16.59 8.65 -32.85
C GLU A 142 15.34 8.42 -32.02
N CYS A 143 15.46 8.38 -30.69
CA CYS A 143 14.30 8.16 -29.77
C CYS A 143 13.20 9.23 -29.92
N PHE A 144 13.55 10.47 -30.27
CA PHE A 144 12.56 11.54 -30.46
C PHE A 144 11.66 11.28 -31.67
N GLU A 145 12.24 10.87 -32.77
CA GLU A 145 11.51 10.58 -34.01
C GLU A 145 10.71 9.30 -33.89
N ILE A 146 11.29 8.27 -33.28
CA ILE A 146 10.62 6.98 -33.02
C ILE A 146 9.36 7.21 -32.18
N GLU A 147 9.49 7.89 -31.04
CA GLU A 147 8.35 8.15 -30.15
C GLU A 147 7.29 9.02 -30.83
N ARG A 148 7.69 10.12 -31.47
CA ARG A 148 6.78 11.03 -32.14
C ARG A 148 5.91 10.28 -33.16
N ARG A 149 6.53 9.51 -34.02
CA ARG A 149 5.84 8.79 -35.10
C ARG A 149 4.94 7.68 -34.55
N LEU A 150 5.41 6.92 -33.57
CA LEU A 150 4.57 5.89 -32.96
C LEU A 150 3.35 6.49 -32.24
N LYS A 151 3.46 7.65 -31.62
CA LYS A 151 2.32 8.38 -31.05
C LYS A 151 1.33 8.87 -32.11
N GLU A 152 1.81 9.29 -33.28
CA GLU A 152 0.97 9.76 -34.37
C GLU A 152 0.31 8.62 -35.15
N GLU A 153 0.99 7.47 -35.28
CA GLU A 153 0.60 6.38 -36.14
C GLU A 153 -0.12 5.22 -35.42
N LEU A 154 -0.09 5.20 -34.06
CA LEU A 154 -0.76 4.19 -33.26
C LEU A 154 -1.93 4.78 -32.48
N ASP A 155 -2.92 3.94 -32.21
CA ASP A 155 -4.16 4.30 -31.49
C ASP A 155 -4.18 3.71 -30.06
N ILE A 156 -3.00 3.57 -29.44
CA ILE A 156 -2.75 3.17 -28.07
C ILE A 156 -1.70 4.06 -27.44
N PRO A 157 -1.66 4.24 -26.10
CA PRO A 157 -0.69 5.06 -25.43
C PRO A 157 0.74 4.57 -25.66
N VAL A 158 1.62 5.49 -26.09
CA VAL A 158 3.06 5.28 -26.27
C VAL A 158 3.80 6.31 -25.41
N MET A 159 4.76 5.88 -24.62
CA MET A 159 5.62 6.76 -23.83
C MET A 159 7.05 6.23 -23.78
N HIS A 160 8.03 7.10 -23.97
CA HIS A 160 9.44 6.78 -23.73
C HIS A 160 9.80 7.18 -22.31
N ASP A 161 10.06 6.19 -21.43
CA ASP A 161 10.23 6.45 -20.00
C ASP A 161 11.48 7.27 -19.67
N ASP A 162 12.61 7.04 -20.35
CA ASP A 162 13.83 7.85 -20.13
C ASP A 162 13.63 9.33 -20.46
N GLN A 163 12.70 9.64 -21.37
CA GLN A 163 12.35 11.03 -21.67
C GLN A 163 11.36 11.57 -20.65
N HIS A 164 10.23 10.91 -20.49
CA HIS A 164 9.06 11.46 -19.79
C HIS A 164 8.98 11.03 -18.32
N GLY A 165 9.45 9.84 -17.95
CA GLY A 165 9.48 9.40 -16.56
C GLY A 165 10.34 10.35 -15.72
N THR A 166 11.61 10.55 -16.13
CA THR A 166 12.52 11.47 -15.44
C THR A 166 11.98 12.91 -15.42
N ALA A 167 11.34 13.36 -16.51
CA ALA A 167 10.75 14.69 -16.59
C ALA A 167 9.62 14.86 -15.55
N ILE A 168 8.71 13.91 -15.46
CA ILE A 168 7.58 13.97 -14.53
C ILE A 168 8.07 13.96 -13.08
N ILE A 169 8.96 13.03 -12.72
CA ILE A 169 9.41 12.90 -11.34
C ILE A 169 10.30 14.07 -10.91
N SER A 170 11.22 14.53 -11.78
CA SER A 170 12.03 15.73 -11.47
C SER A 170 11.15 16.98 -11.36
N SER A 171 10.09 17.08 -12.16
CA SER A 171 9.13 18.19 -12.08
C SER A 171 8.36 18.18 -10.76
N ALA A 172 7.89 17.01 -10.30
CA ALA A 172 7.22 16.89 -9.00
C ALA A 172 8.18 17.28 -7.86
N GLY A 173 9.43 16.80 -7.91
CA GLY A 173 10.47 17.20 -6.98
C GLY A 173 10.75 18.71 -7.01
N LEU A 174 10.83 19.31 -8.22
CA LEU A 174 11.08 20.75 -8.37
C LEU A 174 9.95 21.59 -7.78
N VAL A 175 8.69 21.26 -8.06
CA VAL A 175 7.51 21.96 -7.49
C VAL A 175 7.59 22.03 -5.98
N ASN A 176 7.91 20.92 -5.34
CA ASN A 176 8.00 20.83 -3.88
C ASN A 176 9.28 21.47 -3.34
N ALA A 177 10.43 21.28 -3.98
CA ALA A 177 11.69 21.91 -3.57
C ALA A 177 11.60 23.45 -3.66
N LEU A 178 10.92 23.99 -4.67
CA LEU A 178 10.64 25.43 -4.78
C LEU A 178 9.76 25.92 -3.64
N GLN A 179 8.74 25.15 -3.24
CA GLN A 179 7.91 25.49 -2.10
C GLN A 179 8.72 25.51 -0.79
N VAL A 180 9.59 24.52 -0.56
CA VAL A 180 10.48 24.46 0.62
C VAL A 180 11.47 25.62 0.60
N ALA A 181 12.00 25.98 -0.58
CA ALA A 181 12.92 27.12 -0.75
C ALA A 181 12.23 28.50 -0.69
N GLY A 182 10.89 28.55 -0.68
CA GLY A 182 10.12 29.81 -0.75
C GLY A 182 10.27 30.55 -2.10
N LYS A 183 10.52 29.83 -3.21
CA LYS A 183 10.75 30.38 -4.55
C LYS A 183 9.58 30.07 -5.50
N LYS A 184 9.43 30.89 -6.55
CA LYS A 184 8.43 30.70 -7.60
C LYS A 184 9.09 30.25 -8.89
N ILE A 185 8.45 29.34 -9.60
CA ILE A 185 9.01 28.71 -10.81
C ILE A 185 9.29 29.72 -11.93
N GLU A 186 8.47 30.76 -12.04
CA GLU A 186 8.62 31.83 -13.02
C GLU A 186 9.81 32.74 -12.77
N ASP A 187 10.36 32.78 -11.56
CA ASP A 187 11.41 33.72 -11.17
C ASP A 187 12.79 33.09 -11.08
N VAL A 188 12.86 31.75 -10.97
CA VAL A 188 14.12 31.02 -10.74
C VAL A 188 14.98 30.91 -11.98
N LYS A 189 16.30 30.99 -11.77
CA LYS A 189 17.33 30.74 -12.78
C LYS A 189 17.71 29.25 -12.74
N ILE A 190 17.54 28.57 -13.86
CA ILE A 190 17.74 27.12 -13.98
C ILE A 190 18.94 26.85 -14.88
N VAL A 191 19.90 26.07 -14.39
CA VAL A 191 21.03 25.56 -15.18
C VAL A 191 20.84 24.07 -15.37
N VAL A 192 20.79 23.64 -16.63
CA VAL A 192 20.64 22.25 -17.02
C VAL A 192 21.97 21.75 -17.60
N ASN A 193 22.60 20.82 -16.91
CA ASN A 193 23.87 20.23 -17.38
C ASN A 193 23.61 18.86 -18.02
N GLY A 194 23.63 18.87 -19.34
CA GLY A 194 23.23 17.80 -20.25
C GLY A 194 22.27 18.32 -21.30
N ALA A 195 22.29 17.72 -22.49
CA ALA A 195 21.40 18.05 -23.59
C ALA A 195 20.94 16.79 -24.36
N GLY A 196 20.84 15.69 -23.63
CA GLY A 196 20.27 14.42 -24.09
C GLY A 196 18.75 14.38 -23.99
N ALA A 197 18.18 13.21 -24.23
CA ALA A 197 16.74 13.00 -24.24
C ALA A 197 16.06 13.44 -22.92
N SER A 198 16.56 12.98 -21.78
CA SER A 198 16.00 13.33 -20.47
C SER A 198 16.11 14.83 -20.17
N ALA A 199 17.26 15.45 -20.44
CA ALA A 199 17.48 16.88 -20.18
C ALA A 199 16.52 17.77 -20.99
N VAL A 200 16.34 17.45 -22.27
CA VAL A 200 15.41 18.16 -23.17
C VAL A 200 13.96 18.01 -22.65
N SER A 201 13.54 16.79 -22.29
CA SER A 201 12.17 16.51 -21.85
C SER A 201 11.87 17.11 -20.47
N CYS A 202 12.81 17.03 -19.52
CA CYS A 202 12.69 17.69 -18.21
C CYS A 202 12.50 19.20 -18.37
N THR A 203 13.36 19.83 -19.20
CA THR A 203 13.33 21.28 -19.39
C THR A 203 12.05 21.74 -20.09
N LYS A 204 11.55 20.98 -21.08
CA LYS A 204 10.24 21.26 -21.70
C LYS A 204 9.10 21.21 -20.68
N LEU A 205 9.08 20.19 -19.82
CA LEU A 205 8.02 20.06 -18.81
C LEU A 205 8.13 21.16 -17.74
N TYR A 206 9.35 21.61 -17.38
CA TYR A 206 9.53 22.76 -16.48
C TYR A 206 8.95 24.04 -17.09
N VAL A 207 9.13 24.25 -18.41
CA VAL A 207 8.52 25.38 -19.14
C VAL A 207 6.99 25.24 -19.13
N SER A 208 6.43 24.06 -19.37
CA SER A 208 4.98 23.81 -19.28
C SER A 208 4.41 24.07 -17.88
N LEU A 209 5.23 23.95 -16.83
CA LEU A 209 4.86 24.26 -15.45
C LEU A 209 5.05 25.74 -15.07
N GLY A 210 5.58 26.58 -15.99
CA GLY A 210 5.71 28.02 -15.81
C GLY A 210 7.14 28.56 -15.73
N ALA A 211 8.16 27.72 -15.85
CA ALA A 211 9.54 28.21 -15.95
C ALA A 211 9.73 29.05 -17.21
N ARG A 212 10.35 30.23 -17.07
CA ARG A 212 10.60 31.09 -18.22
C ARG A 212 11.83 30.65 -19.00
N LEU A 213 11.67 30.51 -20.31
CA LEU A 213 12.75 30.01 -21.16
C LEU A 213 14.00 30.90 -21.09
N GLU A 214 13.83 32.22 -20.96
CA GLU A 214 14.94 33.18 -20.81
C GLU A 214 15.76 32.99 -19.52
N ASN A 215 15.19 32.33 -18.50
CA ASN A 215 15.85 32.03 -17.23
C ASN A 215 16.56 30.67 -17.24
N ILE A 216 16.49 29.94 -18.35
CA ILE A 216 17.08 28.59 -18.48
C ILE A 216 18.36 28.65 -19.29
N VAL A 217 19.43 28.09 -18.75
CA VAL A 217 20.72 27.93 -19.46
C VAL A 217 21.04 26.44 -19.52
N MET A 218 21.09 25.91 -20.75
CA MET A 218 21.47 24.52 -21.01
C MET A 218 22.94 24.43 -21.41
N VAL A 219 23.63 23.41 -20.87
CA VAL A 219 25.07 23.18 -21.08
C VAL A 219 25.28 21.76 -21.61
N ASP A 220 26.07 21.62 -22.68
CA ASP A 220 26.49 20.29 -23.17
C ASP A 220 28.03 20.12 -23.06
N SER A 221 28.56 19.03 -23.61
CA SER A 221 30.00 18.74 -23.59
C SER A 221 30.90 19.80 -24.25
N LYS A 222 30.32 20.72 -25.03
CA LYS A 222 31.02 21.82 -25.69
C LYS A 222 30.80 23.17 -24.99
N GLY A 223 30.07 23.18 -23.86
CA GLY A 223 29.77 24.39 -23.09
C GLY A 223 28.33 24.85 -23.24
N VAL A 224 28.07 26.12 -22.94
CA VAL A 224 26.72 26.71 -22.96
C VAL A 224 26.12 26.63 -24.37
N ILE A 225 24.87 26.23 -24.45
CA ILE A 225 24.10 26.20 -25.71
C ILE A 225 23.60 27.62 -26.00
N SER A 226 24.33 28.36 -26.80
CA SER A 226 24.01 29.72 -27.22
C SER A 226 23.54 29.78 -28.68
N LYS A 227 22.79 30.82 -29.04
CA LYS A 227 22.31 31.05 -30.41
C LYS A 227 23.44 31.28 -31.42
N THR A 228 24.61 31.59 -30.93
CA THR A 228 25.81 31.77 -31.79
C THR A 228 26.44 30.46 -32.25
N ARG A 229 26.05 29.32 -31.66
CA ARG A 229 26.55 28.00 -32.06
C ARG A 229 25.86 27.49 -33.31
N THR A 230 26.66 26.92 -34.21
CA THR A 230 26.20 26.39 -35.51
C THR A 230 26.01 24.88 -35.55
N ASP A 231 26.43 24.17 -34.48
CA ASP A 231 26.41 22.72 -34.36
C ASP A 231 25.17 22.17 -33.63
N LEU A 232 24.12 22.97 -33.48
CA LEU A 232 22.93 22.64 -32.74
C LEU A 232 21.90 21.91 -33.61
N ASN A 233 21.41 20.77 -33.14
CA ASN A 233 20.20 20.16 -33.68
C ASN A 233 18.94 20.97 -33.26
N GLU A 234 17.78 20.63 -33.80
CA GLU A 234 16.52 21.32 -33.57
C GLU A 234 16.17 21.41 -32.08
N GLN A 235 16.31 20.31 -31.33
CA GLN A 235 15.97 20.24 -29.91
C GLN A 235 16.87 21.16 -29.07
N LYS A 236 18.18 21.19 -29.34
CA LYS A 236 19.10 22.08 -28.64
C LYS A 236 18.89 23.53 -29.01
N ARG A 237 18.55 23.80 -30.28
CA ARG A 237 18.29 25.16 -30.77
C ARG A 237 17.13 25.82 -30.07
N TYR A 238 16.12 25.06 -29.69
CA TYR A 238 14.97 25.56 -28.88
C TYR A 238 15.41 26.18 -27.54
N PHE A 239 16.43 25.62 -26.88
CA PHE A 239 16.97 26.11 -25.63
C PHE A 239 18.18 27.01 -25.74
N ALA A 240 18.56 27.41 -26.93
CA ALA A 240 19.75 28.26 -27.14
C ALA A 240 19.52 29.65 -26.55
N THR A 241 20.39 30.04 -25.60
CA THR A 241 20.32 31.34 -24.93
C THR A 241 20.95 32.47 -25.80
N ASP A 242 20.47 33.69 -25.57
CA ASP A 242 21.08 34.91 -26.16
C ASP A 242 22.32 35.40 -25.37
N ARG A 243 22.58 34.82 -24.20
CA ARG A 243 23.71 35.22 -23.37
C ARG A 243 25.04 34.86 -24.01
N THR A 244 25.86 35.86 -24.21
CA THR A 244 27.23 35.75 -24.80
C THR A 244 28.32 35.93 -23.77
N ASP A 245 27.96 36.20 -22.52
CA ASP A 245 28.83 36.45 -21.37
C ASP A 245 29.18 35.18 -20.59
N ILE A 246 28.57 34.04 -20.93
CA ILE A 246 28.78 32.74 -20.27
C ILE A 246 29.08 31.65 -21.32
N HIS A 247 30.10 30.83 -21.04
CA HIS A 247 30.54 29.74 -21.94
C HIS A 247 30.63 28.39 -21.27
N THR A 248 30.86 28.38 -19.97
CA THR A 248 31.10 27.16 -19.16
C THR A 248 30.01 26.90 -18.15
N LEU A 249 29.96 25.68 -17.59
CA LEU A 249 29.09 25.36 -16.48
C LEU A 249 29.37 26.23 -15.25
N GLU A 250 30.68 26.47 -14.96
CA GLU A 250 31.12 27.27 -13.83
C GLU A 250 30.63 28.72 -13.91
N GLU A 251 30.58 29.27 -15.11
CA GLU A 251 30.04 30.63 -15.32
C GLU A 251 28.52 30.66 -15.23
N ALA A 252 27.86 29.65 -15.80
CA ALA A 252 26.39 29.56 -15.84
C ALA A 252 25.78 29.38 -14.47
N ILE A 253 26.46 28.60 -13.57
CA ILE A 253 25.90 28.22 -12.26
C ILE A 253 25.91 29.37 -11.24
N LYS A 254 26.72 30.42 -11.46
CA LYS A 254 26.81 31.56 -10.55
C LYS A 254 25.46 32.26 -10.39
N GLY A 255 24.96 32.29 -9.16
CA GLY A 255 23.67 32.87 -8.84
C GLY A 255 22.46 32.11 -9.40
N ALA A 256 22.63 30.87 -9.84
CA ALA A 256 21.52 30.01 -10.26
C ALA A 256 20.76 29.50 -9.04
N ASP A 257 19.45 29.38 -9.17
CA ASP A 257 18.56 28.83 -8.13
C ASP A 257 18.45 27.33 -8.20
N VAL A 258 18.47 26.78 -9.42
CA VAL A 258 18.27 25.35 -9.69
C VAL A 258 19.37 24.83 -10.58
N PHE A 259 19.96 23.70 -10.20
CA PHE A 259 20.82 22.88 -11.04
C PHE A 259 20.15 21.55 -11.35
N LEU A 260 20.02 21.21 -12.62
CA LEU A 260 19.57 19.91 -13.10
C LEU A 260 20.70 19.20 -13.82
N GLY A 261 21.28 18.19 -13.20
CA GLY A 261 22.35 17.36 -13.76
C GLY A 261 21.81 16.10 -14.41
N LEU A 262 22.06 15.94 -15.71
CA LEU A 262 21.66 14.80 -16.52
C LEU A 262 22.77 14.47 -17.55
N SER A 263 24.02 14.41 -17.06
CA SER A 263 25.19 14.24 -17.94
C SER A 263 26.13 13.14 -17.43
N LYS A 264 27.16 13.49 -16.70
CA LYS A 264 28.16 12.57 -16.14
C LYS A 264 28.54 12.96 -14.71
N GLY A 265 29.02 11.98 -13.96
CA GLY A 265 29.40 12.20 -12.56
C GLY A 265 30.56 13.18 -12.35
N ASN A 266 30.60 13.76 -11.14
CA ASN A 266 31.69 14.60 -10.63
C ASN A 266 31.98 15.87 -11.47
N VAL A 267 30.97 16.51 -12.05
CA VAL A 267 31.10 17.74 -12.82
C VAL A 267 30.70 18.99 -12.07
N LEU A 268 29.98 18.87 -10.94
CA LEU A 268 29.59 19.97 -10.09
C LEU A 268 30.48 20.01 -8.85
N SER A 269 31.30 21.04 -8.72
CA SER A 269 32.20 21.19 -7.56
C SER A 269 31.51 21.85 -6.37
N GLN A 270 32.07 21.70 -5.17
CA GLN A 270 31.62 22.40 -3.97
C GLN A 270 31.62 23.93 -4.14
N ASP A 271 32.63 24.49 -4.82
CA ASP A 271 32.74 25.93 -5.08
C ASP A 271 31.63 26.41 -6.03
N MET A 272 31.27 25.62 -7.02
CA MET A 272 30.10 25.88 -7.86
C MET A 272 28.81 25.93 -7.03
N VAL A 273 28.59 24.98 -6.13
CA VAL A 273 27.42 24.97 -5.23
C VAL A 273 27.41 26.20 -4.31
N ARG A 274 28.57 26.59 -3.77
CA ARG A 274 28.70 27.83 -2.96
C ARG A 274 28.34 29.09 -3.74
N SER A 275 28.57 29.10 -5.05
CA SER A 275 28.30 30.25 -5.92
C SER A 275 26.84 30.41 -6.34
N MET A 276 26.00 29.42 -6.06
CA MET A 276 24.55 29.46 -6.37
C MET A 276 23.80 30.46 -5.48
N ALA A 277 22.57 30.76 -5.85
CA ALA A 277 21.64 31.59 -5.07
C ALA A 277 21.36 30.98 -3.68
N PRO A 278 20.82 31.73 -2.69
CA PRO A 278 20.39 31.19 -1.40
C PRO A 278 19.36 30.08 -1.57
N SER A 279 19.40 29.07 -0.69
CA SER A 279 18.56 27.86 -0.75
C SER A 279 18.55 27.25 -2.14
N PRO A 280 19.71 26.81 -2.67
CA PRO A 280 19.81 26.28 -4.01
C PRO A 280 19.19 24.88 -4.07
N ILE A 281 18.59 24.57 -5.22
CA ILE A 281 18.04 23.27 -5.51
C ILE A 281 19.00 22.55 -6.45
N VAL A 282 19.49 21.36 -6.03
CA VAL A 282 20.49 20.60 -6.79
C VAL A 282 19.94 19.18 -7.07
N PHE A 283 19.60 18.92 -8.31
CA PHE A 283 19.21 17.60 -8.78
C PHE A 283 20.38 16.97 -9.55
N ALA A 284 21.11 16.06 -8.88
CA ALA A 284 22.28 15.38 -9.42
C ALA A 284 21.87 13.95 -9.82
N LEU A 285 21.40 13.79 -11.06
CA LEU A 285 20.69 12.60 -11.53
C LEU A 285 21.51 11.65 -12.39
N ALA A 286 22.80 11.95 -12.65
CA ALA A 286 23.68 11.05 -13.39
C ALA A 286 23.87 9.72 -12.65
N ASN A 287 23.84 8.62 -13.39
CA ASN A 287 24.01 7.27 -12.91
C ASN A 287 25.21 6.57 -13.58
N PRO A 288 26.00 5.77 -12.85
CA PRO A 288 25.89 5.40 -11.41
C PRO A 288 26.49 6.46 -10.45
N THR A 289 27.26 7.41 -10.97
CA THR A 289 27.92 8.47 -10.20
C THR A 289 27.20 9.79 -10.42
N PRO A 290 26.70 10.46 -9.36
CA PRO A 290 26.02 11.74 -9.49
C PRO A 290 27.00 12.86 -9.85
N GLU A 291 26.50 13.99 -10.34
CA GLU A 291 27.30 15.18 -10.67
C GLU A 291 28.05 15.75 -9.45
N ILE A 292 27.47 15.59 -8.25
CA ILE A 292 28.07 15.83 -6.95
C ILE A 292 27.47 14.85 -5.96
N TYR A 293 28.25 14.35 -5.00
CA TYR A 293 27.72 13.51 -3.92
C TYR A 293 26.96 14.35 -2.90
N TYR A 294 25.99 13.72 -2.23
CA TYR A 294 25.13 14.36 -1.25
C TYR A 294 25.95 15.03 -0.13
N GLU A 295 26.92 14.31 0.40
CA GLU A 295 27.81 14.77 1.49
C GLU A 295 28.63 15.99 1.06
N ASP A 296 29.11 16.03 -0.18
CA ASP A 296 29.89 17.15 -0.71
C ASP A 296 29.03 18.39 -0.92
N ALA A 297 27.79 18.22 -1.39
CA ALA A 297 26.85 19.32 -1.54
C ALA A 297 26.46 19.92 -0.19
N MET A 298 26.12 19.05 0.81
CA MET A 298 25.81 19.50 2.16
C MET A 298 27.00 20.15 2.89
N ALA A 299 28.21 19.66 2.64
CA ALA A 299 29.44 20.27 3.15
C ALA A 299 29.74 21.64 2.50
N ALA A 300 29.35 21.81 1.24
CA ALA A 300 29.47 23.10 0.55
C ALA A 300 28.50 24.15 1.15
N ARG A 301 27.24 23.75 1.37
CA ARG A 301 26.15 24.62 1.88
C ARG A 301 25.10 23.82 2.61
N PRO A 302 24.78 24.11 3.89
CA PRO A 302 23.77 23.38 4.64
C PRO A 302 22.31 23.72 4.21
N ASP A 303 22.10 24.79 3.44
CA ASP A 303 20.80 25.22 2.93
C ASP A 303 20.46 24.62 1.54
N VAL A 304 21.29 23.71 1.01
CA VAL A 304 21.03 23.08 -0.28
C VAL A 304 19.88 22.07 -0.17
N LEU A 305 18.93 22.14 -1.11
CA LEU A 305 17.88 21.14 -1.30
C LEU A 305 18.32 20.16 -2.38
N MET A 306 18.65 18.94 -1.97
CA MET A 306 19.25 17.97 -2.88
C MET A 306 18.38 16.77 -3.18
N ALA A 307 18.36 16.36 -4.44
CA ALA A 307 17.83 15.07 -4.89
C ALA A 307 18.84 14.36 -5.82
N THR A 308 18.79 13.03 -5.80
CA THR A 308 19.62 12.19 -6.65
C THR A 308 18.81 11.04 -7.25
N GLY A 309 19.38 10.32 -8.23
CA GLY A 309 18.81 9.06 -8.73
C GLY A 309 19.02 7.86 -7.78
N ARG A 310 19.83 8.01 -6.73
CA ARG A 310 20.24 6.92 -5.83
C ARG A 310 19.23 6.68 -4.73
N SER A 311 19.01 5.41 -4.39
CA SER A 311 18.07 4.99 -3.34
C SER A 311 18.63 5.12 -1.91
N ASP A 312 19.93 5.33 -1.77
CA ASP A 312 20.62 5.46 -0.48
C ASP A 312 20.69 6.91 0.05
N TYR A 313 20.14 7.87 -0.70
CA TYR A 313 20.06 9.28 -0.32
C TYR A 313 18.62 9.77 -0.13
N PRO A 314 18.38 10.87 0.61
CA PRO A 314 17.09 11.55 0.65
C PRO A 314 16.63 11.97 -0.75
N ASN A 315 15.30 12.10 -0.93
CA ASN A 315 14.69 12.62 -2.18
C ASN A 315 15.16 11.91 -3.45
N GLN A 316 14.95 10.60 -3.51
CA GLN A 316 15.28 9.83 -4.70
C GLN A 316 14.36 10.20 -5.87
N ILE A 317 14.93 10.69 -6.98
CA ILE A 317 14.23 10.86 -8.24
C ILE A 317 14.34 9.54 -9.02
N ASN A 318 13.24 8.78 -9.03
CA ASN A 318 13.17 7.45 -9.64
C ASN A 318 11.87 7.34 -10.46
N ASN A 319 12.00 6.98 -11.72
CA ASN A 319 10.88 6.87 -12.67
C ASN A 319 9.78 5.91 -12.19
N VAL A 320 10.11 4.95 -11.32
CA VAL A 320 9.14 3.99 -10.75
C VAL A 320 8.01 4.66 -9.95
N ILE A 321 8.23 5.87 -9.45
CA ILE A 321 7.20 6.66 -8.76
C ILE A 321 6.11 7.15 -9.75
N GLY A 322 6.36 7.11 -11.06
CA GLY A 322 5.47 7.67 -12.09
C GLY A 322 4.96 6.66 -13.10
N PHE A 323 5.85 6.05 -13.90
CA PHE A 323 5.44 5.32 -15.09
C PHE A 323 4.40 4.21 -14.87
N PRO A 324 4.44 3.39 -13.79
CA PRO A 324 3.47 2.32 -13.62
C PRO A 324 2.05 2.86 -13.48
N TYR A 325 1.91 3.91 -12.70
CA TYR A 325 0.62 4.53 -12.38
C TYR A 325 0.07 5.38 -13.52
N ILE A 326 0.95 6.00 -14.31
CA ILE A 326 0.58 6.72 -15.55
C ILE A 326 -0.01 5.75 -16.55
N PHE A 327 0.66 4.60 -16.79
CA PHE A 327 0.12 3.56 -17.65
C PHE A 327 -1.16 2.94 -17.08
N ARG A 328 -1.28 2.79 -15.74
CA ARG A 328 -2.51 2.28 -15.11
C ARG A 328 -3.71 3.18 -15.43
N GLY A 329 -3.58 4.50 -15.22
CA GLY A 329 -4.64 5.46 -15.54
C GLY A 329 -4.98 5.50 -17.03
N ALA A 330 -3.96 5.40 -17.90
CA ALA A 330 -4.15 5.36 -19.34
C ALA A 330 -4.84 4.08 -19.82
N LEU A 331 -4.46 2.91 -19.28
CA LEU A 331 -5.07 1.61 -19.64
C LEU A 331 -6.52 1.52 -19.17
N ASP A 332 -6.82 1.95 -17.95
CA ASP A 332 -8.16 1.83 -17.37
C ASP A 332 -9.19 2.70 -18.08
N THR A 333 -8.75 3.82 -18.65
CA THR A 333 -9.54 4.69 -19.50
C THR A 333 -9.46 4.32 -21.00
N GLN A 334 -8.69 3.29 -21.34
CA GLN A 334 -8.38 2.90 -22.72
C GLN A 334 -7.94 4.11 -23.56
N ALA A 335 -7.08 4.94 -22.98
CA ALA A 335 -6.64 6.17 -23.61
C ALA A 335 -5.93 5.92 -24.96
N LYS A 336 -6.09 6.85 -25.92
CA LYS A 336 -5.43 6.80 -27.21
C LYS A 336 -3.96 7.23 -27.13
N ALA A 337 -3.65 8.05 -26.13
CA ALA A 337 -2.32 8.63 -25.94
C ALA A 337 -2.08 8.94 -24.48
N ILE A 338 -0.81 9.10 -24.08
CA ILE A 338 -0.38 9.81 -22.87
C ILE A 338 0.02 11.21 -23.32
N ASN A 339 -0.87 12.20 -23.06
CA ASN A 339 -0.67 13.60 -23.48
C ASN A 339 -0.02 14.47 -22.39
N GLU A 340 0.16 15.77 -22.64
CA GLU A 340 0.78 16.70 -21.69
C GLU A 340 -0.07 16.89 -20.44
N GLU A 341 -1.39 16.96 -20.59
CA GLU A 341 -2.34 17.14 -19.49
C GLU A 341 -2.22 15.98 -18.49
N MET A 342 -2.12 14.74 -18.96
CA MET A 342 -1.92 13.55 -18.14
C MET A 342 -0.58 13.57 -17.41
N LYS A 343 0.50 14.03 -18.08
CA LYS A 343 1.81 14.17 -17.44
C LYS A 343 1.84 15.25 -16.36
N ILE A 344 1.24 16.38 -16.60
CA ILE A 344 1.10 17.47 -15.61
C ILE A 344 0.24 17.04 -14.44
N ALA A 345 -0.85 16.31 -14.69
CA ALA A 345 -1.68 15.73 -13.62
C ALA A 345 -0.87 14.77 -12.73
N ALA A 346 -0.03 13.92 -13.32
CA ALA A 346 0.86 13.04 -12.57
C ALA A 346 1.88 13.83 -11.72
N VAL A 347 2.49 14.90 -12.28
CA VAL A 347 3.39 15.79 -11.53
C VAL A 347 2.73 16.34 -10.27
N HIS A 348 1.53 16.90 -10.41
CA HIS A 348 0.81 17.48 -9.28
C HIS A 348 0.35 16.44 -8.26
N ALA A 349 -0.10 15.27 -8.71
CA ALA A 349 -0.50 14.17 -7.82
C ALA A 349 0.70 13.70 -6.96
N ILE A 350 1.85 13.45 -7.58
CA ILE A 350 3.08 13.04 -6.89
C ILE A 350 3.55 14.15 -5.92
N ALA A 351 3.56 15.40 -6.35
CA ALA A 351 3.98 16.53 -5.52
C ALA A 351 3.06 16.70 -4.30
N ASN A 352 1.74 16.59 -4.48
CA ASN A 352 0.77 16.73 -3.39
C ASN A 352 0.83 15.56 -2.41
N LEU A 353 1.11 14.34 -2.89
CA LEU A 353 1.23 13.17 -2.03
C LEU A 353 2.36 13.30 -0.99
N ALA A 354 3.49 13.91 -1.37
CA ALA A 354 4.61 14.14 -0.46
C ALA A 354 4.27 15.05 0.73
N LYS A 355 3.21 15.87 0.60
CA LYS A 355 2.75 16.82 1.63
C LYS A 355 1.77 16.21 2.63
N GLN A 356 1.27 15.01 2.34
CA GLN A 356 0.34 14.30 3.22
C GLN A 356 1.11 13.48 4.26
N PRO A 357 0.52 13.17 5.44
CA PRO A 357 1.11 12.28 6.42
C PRO A 357 1.55 10.95 5.78
N VAL A 358 2.77 10.52 6.04
CA VAL A 358 3.34 9.32 5.41
C VAL A 358 2.89 8.07 6.19
N PRO A 359 2.34 7.04 5.51
CA PRO A 359 1.93 5.80 6.17
C PRO A 359 3.11 5.10 6.85
N ASP A 360 2.85 4.47 8.00
CA ASP A 360 3.91 3.84 8.79
C ASP A 360 4.63 2.71 8.06
N VAL A 361 3.95 2.00 7.16
CA VAL A 361 4.55 0.99 6.28
C VAL A 361 5.71 1.54 5.44
N VAL A 362 5.65 2.81 5.06
CA VAL A 362 6.75 3.50 4.33
C VAL A 362 7.91 3.80 5.28
N ASN A 363 7.59 4.30 6.48
CA ASN A 363 8.59 4.59 7.51
C ASN A 363 9.35 3.32 7.91
N GLU A 364 8.66 2.21 8.13
CA GLU A 364 9.23 0.89 8.44
C GLU A 364 10.14 0.38 7.32
N ALA A 365 9.71 0.49 6.06
CA ALA A 365 10.49 0.04 4.90
C ALA A 365 11.85 0.75 4.77
N TYR A 366 11.96 1.98 5.27
CA TYR A 366 13.20 2.77 5.25
C TYR A 366 13.89 2.84 6.62
N HIS A 367 13.37 2.17 7.65
CA HIS A 367 13.91 2.17 9.02
C HIS A 367 14.06 3.58 9.62
N VAL A 368 13.07 4.43 9.40
CA VAL A 368 12.98 5.78 9.96
C VAL A 368 11.77 5.89 10.90
N ASN A 369 11.79 6.83 11.80
CA ASN A 369 10.69 7.02 12.75
C ASN A 369 9.46 7.65 12.08
N ASN A 370 9.68 8.67 11.27
CA ASN A 370 8.64 9.33 10.49
C ASN A 370 9.27 10.16 9.37
N PHE A 371 8.69 10.12 8.18
CA PHE A 371 8.98 11.08 7.12
C PHE A 371 8.01 12.25 7.22
N SER A 372 8.51 13.46 7.12
CA SER A 372 7.70 14.68 7.05
C SER A 372 8.14 15.56 5.88
N PHE A 373 7.20 16.31 5.31
CA PHE A 373 7.47 17.21 4.19
C PHE A 373 8.50 18.27 4.57
N GLY A 374 9.59 18.34 3.80
CA GLY A 374 10.69 19.25 4.07
C GLY A 374 11.93 18.97 3.21
N PRO A 375 13.11 19.51 3.61
CA PRO A 375 14.34 19.39 2.82
C PRO A 375 14.78 17.96 2.49
N GLU A 376 14.49 17.00 3.38
CA GLU A 376 14.87 15.59 3.21
C GLU A 376 13.73 14.71 2.67
N TYR A 377 12.51 15.27 2.54
CA TYR A 377 11.35 14.56 2.00
C TYR A 377 10.43 15.52 1.26
N PHE A 378 10.75 15.83 0.01
CA PHE A 378 9.89 16.58 -0.90
C PHE A 378 9.42 15.76 -2.12
N ILE A 379 9.71 14.45 -2.11
CA ILE A 379 9.23 13.49 -3.11
C ILE A 379 8.85 12.18 -2.40
N PRO A 380 7.72 11.52 -2.76
CA PRO A 380 7.31 10.27 -2.12
C PRO A 380 8.32 9.15 -2.35
N LYS A 381 8.32 8.15 -1.47
CA LYS A 381 9.14 6.95 -1.66
C LYS A 381 8.46 5.97 -2.63
N PRO A 382 9.22 5.18 -3.41
CA PRO A 382 8.67 4.20 -4.35
C PRO A 382 7.71 3.18 -3.75
N VAL A 383 7.89 2.84 -2.47
CA VAL A 383 7.05 1.86 -1.75
C VAL A 383 5.75 2.45 -1.18
N ASP A 384 5.47 3.74 -1.42
CA ASP A 384 4.26 4.36 -0.89
C ASP A 384 3.00 3.77 -1.56
N PRO A 385 2.14 3.06 -0.80
CA PRO A 385 0.99 2.36 -1.36
C PRO A 385 -0.09 3.29 -1.92
N ARG A 386 -0.04 4.58 -1.61
CA ARG A 386 -1.00 5.57 -2.08
C ARG A 386 -0.73 6.02 -3.51
N LEU A 387 0.49 5.80 -4.03
CA LEU A 387 0.88 6.22 -5.39
C LEU A 387 -0.09 5.68 -6.45
N ILE A 388 -0.54 4.43 -6.30
CA ILE A 388 -1.43 3.83 -7.30
C ILE A 388 -2.78 4.55 -7.38
N THR A 389 -3.36 4.95 -6.25
CA THR A 389 -4.64 5.66 -6.24
C THR A 389 -4.47 7.12 -6.65
N GLU A 390 -3.53 7.83 -6.02
CA GLU A 390 -3.36 9.26 -6.25
C GLU A 390 -2.94 9.58 -7.69
N VAL A 391 -1.93 8.88 -8.21
CA VAL A 391 -1.41 9.15 -9.54
C VAL A 391 -2.31 8.60 -10.62
N SER A 392 -2.79 7.33 -10.50
CA SER A 392 -3.63 6.74 -11.55
C SER A 392 -4.99 7.44 -11.67
N CYS A 393 -5.60 7.84 -10.54
CA CYS A 393 -6.85 8.61 -10.59
C CYS A 393 -6.66 9.99 -11.24
N ALA A 394 -5.57 10.71 -10.93
CA ALA A 394 -5.27 12.01 -11.53
C ALA A 394 -5.04 11.88 -13.05
N VAL A 395 -4.27 10.89 -13.47
CA VAL A 395 -3.99 10.61 -14.88
C VAL A 395 -5.26 10.22 -15.64
N ALA A 396 -6.10 9.35 -15.05
CA ALA A 396 -7.37 8.94 -15.64
C ALA A 396 -8.35 10.13 -15.81
N ARG A 397 -8.44 11.03 -14.83
CA ARG A 397 -9.22 12.28 -14.94
C ARG A 397 -8.72 13.14 -16.10
N ALA A 398 -7.43 13.39 -16.15
CA ALA A 398 -6.83 14.18 -17.22
C ALA A 398 -7.05 13.54 -18.60
N ALA A 399 -6.99 12.21 -18.72
CA ALA A 399 -7.29 11.51 -19.97
C ALA A 399 -8.75 11.74 -20.43
N MET A 400 -9.69 11.72 -19.48
CA MET A 400 -11.11 11.97 -19.77
C MET A 400 -11.35 13.44 -20.14
N GLU A 401 -10.82 14.37 -19.34
CA GLU A 401 -11.00 15.83 -19.52
C GLU A 401 -10.38 16.32 -20.83
N SER A 402 -9.22 15.77 -21.24
CA SER A 402 -8.55 16.08 -22.50
C SER A 402 -9.10 15.33 -23.73
N GLY A 403 -10.10 14.44 -23.52
CA GLY A 403 -10.79 13.75 -24.61
C GLY A 403 -10.00 12.60 -25.26
N VAL A 404 -8.91 12.13 -24.65
CA VAL A 404 -8.15 10.97 -25.15
C VAL A 404 -8.64 9.65 -24.62
N ALA A 405 -9.47 9.63 -23.56
CA ALA A 405 -10.09 8.44 -23.02
C ALA A 405 -11.18 7.88 -23.97
N ARG A 406 -11.27 6.55 -24.08
CA ARG A 406 -12.38 5.82 -24.75
C ARG A 406 -13.39 5.27 -23.75
N LYS A 407 -12.98 5.09 -22.50
CA LYS A 407 -13.80 4.58 -21.42
C LYS A 407 -13.81 5.60 -20.29
N ASN A 408 -15.01 5.99 -19.85
CA ASN A 408 -15.18 6.89 -18.73
C ASN A 408 -15.27 6.12 -17.40
N ILE A 409 -14.75 6.71 -16.35
CA ILE A 409 -14.89 6.28 -14.96
C ILE A 409 -15.97 7.15 -14.33
N GLU A 410 -17.11 6.56 -14.00
CA GLU A 410 -18.26 7.28 -13.43
C GLU A 410 -18.19 7.36 -11.90
N ASP A 411 -17.76 6.26 -11.26
CA ASP A 411 -17.61 6.15 -9.80
C ASP A 411 -16.13 6.11 -9.42
N TRP A 412 -15.62 7.24 -8.95
CA TRP A 412 -14.21 7.40 -8.56
C TRP A 412 -13.86 6.65 -7.28
N ASP A 413 -14.80 6.54 -6.35
CA ASP A 413 -14.58 5.83 -5.11
C ASP A 413 -14.46 4.32 -5.39
N ALA A 414 -15.34 3.78 -6.23
CA ALA A 414 -15.24 2.40 -6.70
C ALA A 414 -13.95 2.15 -7.48
N TYR A 415 -13.49 3.10 -8.28
CA TYR A 415 -12.22 2.96 -9.02
C TYR A 415 -11.00 2.96 -8.09
N CYS A 416 -10.91 3.89 -7.14
CA CYS A 416 -9.83 3.90 -6.15
C CYS A 416 -9.77 2.59 -5.35
N VAL A 417 -10.95 2.02 -5.07
CA VAL A 417 -11.08 0.72 -4.44
C VAL A 417 -10.50 -0.40 -5.31
N GLN A 418 -10.93 -0.44 -6.58
CA GLN A 418 -10.43 -1.44 -7.53
C GLN A 418 -8.90 -1.40 -7.64
N LEU A 419 -8.30 -0.22 -7.62
CA LEU A 419 -6.85 -0.05 -7.63
C LEU A 419 -6.16 -0.62 -6.38
N ARG A 420 -6.73 -0.39 -5.19
CA ARG A 420 -6.21 -0.95 -3.93
C ARG A 420 -6.36 -2.47 -3.87
N GLU A 421 -7.50 -3.00 -4.31
CA GLU A 421 -7.75 -4.44 -4.40
C GLU A 421 -6.78 -5.12 -5.39
N LEU A 422 -6.50 -4.49 -6.52
CA LEU A 422 -5.55 -4.98 -7.53
C LEU A 422 -4.15 -5.20 -6.94
N MET A 423 -3.75 -4.35 -6.00
CA MET A 423 -2.45 -4.42 -5.34
C MET A 423 -2.44 -5.27 -4.08
N GLY A 424 -3.59 -5.78 -3.65
CA GLY A 424 -3.72 -6.52 -2.41
C GLY A 424 -3.52 -5.67 -1.15
N TYR A 425 -3.57 -4.35 -1.26
CA TYR A 425 -3.36 -3.44 -0.12
C TYR A 425 -4.56 -3.38 0.82
N GLU A 426 -5.77 -3.69 0.33
CA GLU A 426 -6.99 -3.63 1.12
C GLU A 426 -7.98 -4.71 0.68
N SER A 427 -8.46 -5.49 1.63
CA SER A 427 -9.53 -6.43 1.36
C SER A 427 -10.89 -5.75 1.33
N LYS A 428 -11.85 -6.34 0.63
CA LYS A 428 -13.25 -5.88 0.62
C LYS A 428 -13.82 -5.76 2.05
N LEU A 429 -13.42 -6.66 2.93
CA LEU A 429 -13.87 -6.67 4.33
C LEU A 429 -13.30 -5.49 5.11
N THR A 430 -11.99 -5.25 5.06
CA THR A 430 -11.33 -4.13 5.74
C THR A 430 -11.93 -2.80 5.33
N ARG A 431 -12.18 -2.61 4.03
CA ARG A 431 -12.86 -1.43 3.52
C ARG A 431 -14.27 -1.27 4.10
N GLN A 432 -15.09 -2.33 4.09
CA GLN A 432 -16.44 -2.26 4.65
C GLN A 432 -16.41 -1.88 6.15
N LEU A 433 -15.40 -2.35 6.88
CA LEU A 433 -15.19 -1.96 8.27
C LEU A 433 -14.89 -0.47 8.38
N TYR A 434 -13.93 0.05 7.62
CA TYR A 434 -13.55 1.47 7.66
C TYR A 434 -14.69 2.38 7.24
N ASP A 435 -15.38 2.07 6.15
CA ASP A 435 -16.52 2.86 5.67
C ASP A 435 -17.68 2.89 6.69
N THR A 436 -17.91 1.77 7.37
CA THR A 436 -18.93 1.68 8.41
C THR A 436 -18.54 2.51 9.64
N ALA A 437 -17.28 2.44 10.06
CA ALA A 437 -16.75 3.21 11.17
C ALA A 437 -16.77 4.72 10.90
N ARG A 438 -16.35 5.15 9.72
CA ARG A 438 -16.34 6.56 9.26
C ARG A 438 -17.73 7.21 9.27
N ARG A 439 -18.79 6.45 9.00
CA ARG A 439 -20.17 6.98 9.01
C ARG A 439 -20.66 7.37 10.39
N ASN A 440 -20.11 6.76 11.44
CA ASN A 440 -20.49 7.05 12.82
C ASN A 440 -19.30 6.78 13.77
N PRO A 441 -18.26 7.62 13.75
CA PRO A 441 -17.07 7.44 14.57
C PRO A 441 -17.42 7.51 16.06
N GLN A 442 -16.81 6.62 16.85
CA GLN A 442 -17.05 6.46 18.28
C GLN A 442 -15.83 6.90 19.09
N ARG A 443 -16.02 7.14 20.41
CA ARG A 443 -14.92 7.48 21.32
C ARG A 443 -14.21 6.21 21.72
N VAL A 444 -12.95 6.05 21.31
CA VAL A 444 -12.14 4.85 21.58
C VAL A 444 -10.97 5.19 22.49
N VAL A 445 -10.85 4.44 23.59
CA VAL A 445 -9.72 4.58 24.51
C VAL A 445 -8.55 3.72 24.07
N PHE A 446 -7.41 4.33 23.88
CA PHE A 446 -6.12 3.70 23.63
C PHE A 446 -5.30 3.69 24.92
N ALA A 447 -5.17 2.53 25.55
CA ALA A 447 -4.66 2.42 26.92
C ALA A 447 -3.17 2.71 27.08
N GLU A 448 -2.38 2.58 26.03
CA GLU A 448 -0.92 2.56 26.10
C GLU A 448 -0.32 3.72 25.29
N GLY A 449 -0.75 4.96 25.59
CA GLY A 449 -0.35 6.18 24.84
C GLY A 449 1.15 6.48 24.81
N SER A 450 1.92 5.91 25.71
CA SER A 450 3.38 5.99 25.70
C SER A 450 4.07 4.96 24.79
N HIS A 451 3.29 4.08 24.13
CA HIS A 451 3.83 3.14 23.16
C HIS A 451 3.77 3.75 21.74
N PRO A 452 4.89 3.76 20.97
CA PRO A 452 4.93 4.37 19.65
C PRO A 452 3.81 3.90 18.70
N ASN A 453 3.62 2.57 18.56
CA ASN A 453 2.60 2.03 17.67
C ASN A 453 1.16 2.38 18.11
N MET A 454 0.89 2.42 19.42
CA MET A 454 -0.42 2.80 19.92
C MET A 454 -0.74 4.27 19.63
N LEU A 455 0.25 5.16 19.83
CA LEU A 455 0.08 6.59 19.55
C LEU A 455 -0.08 6.86 18.06
N LYS A 456 0.76 6.23 17.22
CA LYS A 456 0.64 6.31 15.75
C LYS A 456 -0.73 5.82 15.29
N ALA A 457 -1.20 4.68 15.78
CA ALA A 457 -2.50 4.13 15.44
C ALA A 457 -3.67 5.05 15.83
N ALA A 458 -3.60 5.69 17.00
CA ALA A 458 -4.60 6.66 17.43
C ALA A 458 -4.64 7.88 16.50
N VAL A 459 -3.47 8.40 16.10
CA VAL A 459 -3.36 9.53 15.15
C VAL A 459 -3.88 9.13 13.77
N GLU A 460 -3.50 7.95 13.26
CA GLU A 460 -3.93 7.42 11.96
C GLU A 460 -5.44 7.16 11.93
N ALA A 461 -5.98 6.49 12.95
CA ALA A 461 -7.42 6.22 13.05
C ALA A 461 -8.26 7.50 13.09
N LYS A 462 -7.74 8.58 13.71
CA LYS A 462 -8.37 9.89 13.67
C LYS A 462 -8.28 10.54 12.29
N ALA A 463 -7.10 10.56 11.69
CA ALA A 463 -6.87 11.14 10.36
C ALA A 463 -7.76 10.46 9.30
N GLU A 464 -7.93 9.12 9.42
CA GLU A 464 -8.83 8.32 8.59
C GLU A 464 -10.33 8.51 8.93
N GLY A 465 -10.67 9.27 9.97
CA GLY A 465 -12.05 9.50 10.39
C GLY A 465 -12.75 8.30 11.02
N ILE A 466 -11.99 7.29 11.47
CA ILE A 466 -12.52 6.03 12.02
C ILE A 466 -13.07 6.24 13.42
N CYS A 467 -12.39 7.01 14.28
CA CYS A 467 -12.81 7.22 15.67
C CYS A 467 -12.45 8.61 16.22
N HIS A 468 -12.96 8.89 17.42
CA HIS A 468 -12.50 9.98 18.29
C HIS A 468 -11.58 9.39 19.37
N PRO A 469 -10.25 9.46 19.23
CA PRO A 469 -9.34 8.79 20.12
C PRO A 469 -9.21 9.49 21.47
N ILE A 470 -9.16 8.69 22.54
CA ILE A 470 -8.81 9.07 23.92
C ILE A 470 -7.57 8.27 24.27
N VAL A 471 -6.45 8.92 24.54
CA VAL A 471 -5.16 8.27 24.79
C VAL A 471 -4.82 8.36 26.28
N LEU A 472 -4.63 7.19 26.93
CA LEU A 472 -4.26 7.16 28.34
C LEU A 472 -2.75 7.20 28.53
N GLY A 473 -2.28 8.10 29.40
CA GLY A 473 -0.87 8.16 29.77
C GLY A 473 -0.48 9.49 30.44
N ASN A 474 0.82 9.63 30.68
CA ASN A 474 1.38 10.90 31.18
C ASN A 474 1.50 11.89 30.02
N ASP A 475 0.94 13.09 30.20
CA ASP A 475 0.87 14.15 29.20
C ASP A 475 2.26 14.48 28.61
N GLU A 476 3.23 14.77 29.47
CA GLU A 476 4.59 15.13 29.08
C GLU A 476 5.28 14.02 28.28
N THR A 477 5.02 12.75 28.67
CA THR A 477 5.60 11.59 27.97
C THR A 477 4.98 11.43 26.58
N ILE A 478 3.67 11.60 26.45
CA ILE A 478 2.95 11.49 25.19
C ILE A 478 3.33 12.65 24.26
N GLU A 479 3.37 13.89 24.77
CA GLU A 479 3.77 15.07 23.99
C GLU A 479 5.23 14.97 23.51
N LYS A 480 6.13 14.49 24.37
CA LYS A 480 7.52 14.25 23.98
C LYS A 480 7.63 13.19 22.88
N LEU A 481 6.94 12.06 23.05
CA LEU A 481 6.90 10.99 22.06
C LEU A 481 6.29 11.46 20.74
N ALA A 482 5.20 12.22 20.78
CA ALA A 482 4.57 12.79 19.59
C ALA A 482 5.54 13.73 18.84
N LYS A 483 6.28 14.56 19.57
CA LYS A 483 7.31 15.44 19.00
C LYS A 483 8.48 14.63 18.38
N GLU A 484 8.93 13.58 19.05
CA GLU A 484 9.99 12.70 18.53
C GLU A 484 9.55 11.93 17.26
N LEU A 485 8.24 11.65 17.12
CA LEU A 485 7.65 10.96 15.99
C LEU A 485 7.02 11.90 14.96
N ASP A 486 7.11 13.21 15.16
CA ASP A 486 6.50 14.26 14.34
C ASP A 486 4.99 14.02 14.10
N LEU A 487 4.26 13.69 15.17
CA LEU A 487 2.82 13.42 15.14
C LEU A 487 2.02 14.61 15.65
N SER A 488 0.92 14.93 14.97
CA SER A 488 -0.04 15.92 15.44
C SER A 488 -1.01 15.31 16.43
N LEU A 489 -1.08 15.88 17.64
CA LEU A 489 -2.07 15.52 18.66
C LEU A 489 -3.36 16.35 18.60
N GLU A 490 -3.54 17.16 17.55
CA GLU A 490 -4.72 18.00 17.40
C GLU A 490 -6.00 17.17 17.42
N GLY A 491 -6.92 17.48 18.36
CA GLY A 491 -8.21 16.79 18.56
C GLY A 491 -8.10 15.36 19.07
N ILE A 492 -6.98 14.99 19.69
CA ILE A 492 -6.82 13.77 20.48
C ILE A 492 -6.94 14.15 21.95
N GLU A 493 -7.85 13.50 22.68
CA GLU A 493 -7.99 13.69 24.12
C GLU A 493 -6.91 12.86 24.83
N ILE A 494 -6.08 13.53 25.66
CA ILE A 494 -5.09 12.85 26.53
C ILE A 494 -5.67 12.82 27.94
N VAL A 495 -5.69 11.63 28.54
CA VAL A 495 -6.18 11.43 29.90
C VAL A 495 -5.05 10.85 30.76
N ASN A 496 -4.51 11.68 31.65
CA ASN A 496 -3.54 11.26 32.66
C ASN A 496 -4.26 10.82 33.94
N LEU A 497 -4.52 9.54 34.02
CA LEU A 497 -5.25 8.94 35.13
C LEU A 497 -4.66 9.22 36.52
N ARG A 498 -3.40 9.69 36.61
CA ARG A 498 -2.73 10.07 37.86
C ARG A 498 -2.85 11.57 38.18
N HIS A 499 -3.30 12.36 37.22
CA HIS A 499 -3.45 13.79 37.42
C HIS A 499 -4.53 14.11 38.48
N PRO A 500 -4.37 15.16 39.31
CA PRO A 500 -5.37 15.55 40.30
C PRO A 500 -6.78 15.81 39.74
N ASN A 501 -6.84 16.33 38.50
CA ASN A 501 -8.14 16.58 37.83
C ASN A 501 -8.98 15.33 37.61
N GLU A 502 -8.37 14.14 37.59
CA GLU A 502 -9.03 12.85 37.45
C GLU A 502 -9.47 12.23 38.79
N ALA A 503 -9.22 12.92 39.93
CA ALA A 503 -9.58 12.37 41.24
C ALA A 503 -11.05 12.06 41.38
N ALA A 504 -11.93 12.98 40.99
CA ALA A 504 -13.39 12.76 41.05
C ALA A 504 -13.84 11.60 40.16
N ARG A 505 -13.21 11.43 38.99
CA ARG A 505 -13.48 10.32 38.07
C ARG A 505 -13.00 9.00 38.64
N ARG A 506 -11.80 8.94 39.26
CA ARG A 506 -11.29 7.76 39.96
C ARG A 506 -12.20 7.34 41.13
N GLU A 507 -12.62 8.29 41.98
CA GLU A 507 -13.53 8.01 43.09
C GLU A 507 -14.88 7.45 42.60
N ARG A 508 -15.47 8.04 41.57
CA ARG A 508 -16.72 7.52 40.97
C ARG A 508 -16.54 6.11 40.47
N TYR A 509 -15.45 5.83 39.71
CA TYR A 509 -15.18 4.48 39.18
C TYR A 509 -14.89 3.48 40.26
N ALA A 510 -14.13 3.83 41.29
CA ALA A 510 -13.84 2.98 42.44
C ALA A 510 -15.12 2.58 43.18
N ARG A 511 -16.05 3.52 43.38
CA ARG A 511 -17.34 3.25 44.01
C ARG A 511 -18.17 2.25 43.19
N ILE A 512 -18.31 2.52 41.88
CA ILE A 512 -19.06 1.63 40.97
C ILE A 512 -18.44 0.23 40.94
N LEU A 513 -17.11 0.13 40.84
CA LEU A 513 -16.42 -1.16 40.82
C LEU A 513 -16.57 -1.94 42.12
N SER A 514 -16.41 -1.26 43.28
CA SER A 514 -16.59 -1.91 44.60
C SER A 514 -18.01 -2.38 44.81
N GLU A 515 -19.02 -1.60 44.43
CA GLU A 515 -20.45 -2.02 44.49
C GLU A 515 -20.71 -3.23 43.56
N LYS A 516 -20.23 -3.19 42.34
CA LYS A 516 -20.37 -4.28 41.33
C LYS A 516 -19.73 -5.58 41.82
N ARG A 517 -18.63 -5.48 42.56
CA ARG A 517 -17.82 -6.60 43.04
C ARG A 517 -17.96 -6.89 44.56
N ALA A 518 -18.87 -6.25 45.23
CA ALA A 518 -19.05 -6.40 46.70
C ALA A 518 -19.23 -7.85 47.16
N ARG A 519 -20.00 -8.65 46.41
CA ARG A 519 -20.23 -10.08 46.72
C ARG A 519 -19.01 -10.97 46.42
N GLN A 520 -17.98 -10.45 45.75
CA GLN A 520 -16.69 -11.11 45.53
C GLN A 520 -15.60 -10.58 46.48
N GLY A 521 -16.00 -9.78 47.48
CA GLY A 521 -15.12 -9.30 48.54
C GLY A 521 -14.32 -8.05 48.23
N ALA A 522 -14.65 -7.33 47.13
CA ALA A 522 -13.93 -6.10 46.78
C ALA A 522 -14.28 -4.96 47.74
N THR A 523 -13.26 -4.31 48.32
CA THR A 523 -13.41 -3.10 49.13
C THR A 523 -13.30 -1.84 48.27
N TYR A 524 -13.73 -0.71 48.82
CA TYR A 524 -13.57 0.57 48.14
C TYR A 524 -12.09 0.96 47.98
N GLU A 525 -11.28 0.72 49.00
CA GLU A 525 -9.85 1.01 49.00
C GLU A 525 -9.12 0.25 47.89
N GLU A 526 -9.36 -1.08 47.78
CA GLU A 526 -8.82 -1.91 46.69
C GLU A 526 -9.29 -1.45 45.35
N ALA A 527 -10.57 -1.08 45.20
CA ALA A 527 -11.09 -0.56 43.92
C ALA A 527 -10.48 0.79 43.57
N ASN A 528 -10.23 1.67 44.55
CA ASN A 528 -9.61 2.95 44.34
C ASN A 528 -8.15 2.81 43.91
N ASP A 529 -7.39 1.89 44.52
CA ASP A 529 -6.00 1.61 44.09
C ASP A 529 -5.95 1.09 42.67
N LYS A 530 -6.88 0.24 42.24
CA LYS A 530 -7.00 -0.25 40.86
C LYS A 530 -7.27 0.85 39.86
N MET A 531 -7.83 2.00 40.23
CA MET A 531 -8.05 3.13 39.32
C MET A 531 -6.76 3.84 38.91
N PHE A 532 -5.63 3.53 39.52
CA PHE A 532 -4.31 3.96 39.08
C PHE A 532 -3.68 3.01 38.04
N GLU A 533 -4.36 1.93 37.68
CA GLU A 533 -3.99 1.02 36.60
C GLU A 533 -4.78 1.34 35.34
N ARG A 534 -4.09 1.56 34.22
CA ARG A 534 -4.70 2.01 32.96
C ARG A 534 -5.82 1.10 32.44
N ASN A 535 -5.67 -0.23 32.57
CA ASN A 535 -6.70 -1.16 32.09
C ASN A 535 -7.99 -1.08 32.92
N TYR A 536 -7.88 -0.96 34.25
CA TYR A 536 -9.05 -0.74 35.09
C TYR A 536 -9.71 0.60 34.79
N PHE A 537 -8.93 1.68 34.77
CA PHE A 537 -9.46 3.01 34.50
C PHE A 537 -10.12 3.11 33.13
N GLY A 538 -9.44 2.67 32.05
CA GLY A 538 -9.97 2.74 30.71
C GLY A 538 -11.19 1.86 30.46
N MET A 539 -11.22 0.64 31.03
CA MET A 539 -12.42 -0.21 30.95
C MET A 539 -13.58 0.38 31.76
N MET A 540 -13.32 1.05 32.89
CA MET A 540 -14.36 1.77 33.65
C MET A 540 -14.89 2.99 32.85
N MET A 541 -14.09 3.66 32.01
CA MET A 541 -14.61 4.68 31.09
C MET A 541 -15.68 4.11 30.16
N VAL A 542 -15.46 2.90 29.64
CA VAL A 542 -16.44 2.24 28.76
C VAL A 542 -17.64 1.72 29.54
N GLU A 543 -17.43 1.14 30.72
CA GLU A 543 -18.51 0.64 31.57
C GLU A 543 -19.48 1.76 31.97
N THR A 544 -18.96 2.95 32.27
CA THR A 544 -19.79 4.10 32.71
C THR A 544 -20.30 4.97 31.53
N GLY A 545 -19.88 4.69 30.30
CA GLY A 545 -20.28 5.44 29.12
C GLY A 545 -19.49 6.75 28.89
N ASP A 546 -18.38 6.96 29.60
CA ASP A 546 -17.46 8.07 29.34
C ASP A 546 -16.65 7.87 28.04
N ALA A 547 -16.54 6.61 27.58
CA ALA A 547 -16.06 6.21 26.26
C ALA A 547 -16.94 5.08 25.70
N ASP A 548 -16.75 4.74 24.44
CA ASP A 548 -17.60 3.80 23.73
C ASP A 548 -16.91 2.46 23.45
N ALA A 549 -15.57 2.46 23.34
CA ALA A 549 -14.74 1.26 23.16
C ALA A 549 -13.36 1.43 23.79
N PHE A 550 -12.63 0.32 23.96
CA PHE A 550 -11.32 0.30 24.60
C PHE A 550 -10.38 -0.67 23.89
N ILE A 551 -9.12 -0.25 23.70
CA ILE A 551 -8.05 -1.04 23.08
C ILE A 551 -6.80 -1.03 23.95
N THR A 552 -6.18 -2.21 24.13
CA THR A 552 -4.95 -2.43 24.90
C THR A 552 -4.23 -3.70 24.43
N GLY A 553 -2.97 -3.92 24.83
CA GLY A 553 -2.30 -5.22 24.62
C GLY A 553 -0.80 -5.17 24.34
N LEU A 554 -0.22 -3.99 24.10
CA LEU A 554 1.20 -3.89 23.72
C LEU A 554 2.17 -4.01 24.91
N TYR A 555 1.75 -3.66 26.12
CA TYR A 555 2.59 -3.74 27.33
C TYR A 555 2.15 -4.79 28.35
N THR A 556 0.91 -5.26 28.24
CA THR A 556 0.32 -6.09 29.30
C THR A 556 0.12 -7.54 28.82
N LYS A 557 0.53 -8.52 29.62
CA LYS A 557 0.26 -9.93 29.33
C LYS A 557 -1.24 -10.15 29.13
N TYR A 558 -1.60 -10.82 28.06
CA TYR A 558 -2.98 -11.10 27.65
C TYR A 558 -3.86 -11.66 28.80
N SER A 559 -3.30 -12.58 29.60
CA SER A 559 -4.00 -13.16 30.76
C SER A 559 -4.39 -12.14 31.83
N ASN A 560 -3.58 -11.09 32.05
CA ASN A 560 -3.90 -10.04 33.02
C ASN A 560 -5.02 -9.14 32.49
N THR A 561 -4.99 -8.82 31.21
CA THR A 561 -6.04 -8.00 30.58
C THR A 561 -7.39 -8.71 30.59
N ILE A 562 -7.41 -10.04 30.31
CA ILE A 562 -8.60 -10.87 30.44
C ILE A 562 -9.20 -10.84 31.86
N LYS A 563 -8.34 -10.90 32.88
CA LYS A 563 -8.78 -10.80 34.27
C LYS A 563 -9.51 -9.49 34.54
N VAL A 564 -8.91 -8.37 34.13
CA VAL A 564 -9.51 -7.03 34.28
C VAL A 564 -10.83 -6.92 33.52
N ALA A 565 -10.91 -7.42 32.30
CA ALA A 565 -12.14 -7.40 31.51
C ALA A 565 -13.27 -8.20 32.17
N LYS A 566 -12.97 -9.37 32.74
CA LYS A 566 -13.95 -10.14 33.52
C LYS A 566 -14.41 -9.42 34.78
N GLU A 567 -13.50 -8.74 35.46
CA GLU A 567 -13.81 -8.02 36.70
C GLU A 567 -14.64 -6.75 36.48
N VAL A 568 -14.30 -5.97 35.44
CA VAL A 568 -14.92 -4.68 35.18
C VAL A 568 -16.14 -4.82 34.28
N ILE A 569 -16.00 -5.47 33.14
CA ILE A 569 -17.00 -5.53 32.07
C ILE A 569 -17.94 -6.75 32.29
N GLY A 570 -17.35 -7.91 32.47
CA GLY A 570 -18.08 -9.18 32.57
C GLY A 570 -18.43 -9.78 31.22
N ILE A 571 -18.96 -11.02 31.31
CA ILE A 571 -19.40 -11.81 30.14
C ILE A 571 -20.89 -11.53 29.91
N GLN A 572 -21.33 -11.54 28.65
CA GLN A 572 -22.75 -11.40 28.29
C GLN A 572 -23.59 -12.49 29.02
N PRO A 573 -24.77 -12.15 29.60
CA PRO A 573 -25.51 -13.05 30.50
C PRO A 573 -25.92 -14.40 29.91
N GLN A 574 -26.07 -14.47 28.59
CA GLN A 574 -26.46 -15.69 27.88
C GLN A 574 -25.30 -16.67 27.65
N TYR A 575 -24.07 -16.30 28.00
CA TYR A 575 -22.87 -17.13 27.87
C TYR A 575 -22.15 -17.29 29.20
N LYS A 576 -21.48 -18.41 29.39
CA LYS A 576 -20.59 -18.63 30.53
C LYS A 576 -19.12 -18.38 30.15
N HIS A 577 -18.84 -18.52 28.89
CA HIS A 577 -17.49 -18.38 28.33
C HIS A 577 -17.47 -17.30 27.27
N PHE A 578 -16.30 -16.74 27.04
CA PHE A 578 -16.03 -15.85 25.92
C PHE A 578 -14.81 -16.35 25.16
N GLY A 579 -14.64 -15.92 23.92
CA GLY A 579 -13.59 -16.39 23.03
C GLY A 579 -13.01 -15.29 22.18
N THR A 580 -12.09 -15.69 21.30
CA THR A 580 -11.49 -14.80 20.31
C THR A 580 -11.62 -15.38 18.92
N MET A 581 -11.67 -14.46 17.95
CA MET A 581 -11.71 -14.81 16.55
C MET A 581 -10.61 -14.06 15.79
N HIS A 582 -9.96 -14.76 14.86
CA HIS A 582 -9.20 -14.12 13.80
C HIS A 582 -9.92 -14.30 12.46
N ILE A 583 -9.91 -13.27 11.65
CA ILE A 583 -10.42 -13.32 10.28
C ILE A 583 -9.21 -13.39 9.35
N LEU A 584 -9.19 -14.41 8.49
CA LEU A 584 -8.18 -14.64 7.51
C LEU A 584 -8.74 -14.34 6.12
N ASN A 585 -8.26 -13.27 5.50
CA ASN A 585 -8.60 -12.94 4.12
C ASN A 585 -7.53 -13.46 3.17
N SER A 586 -7.94 -14.20 2.17
CA SER A 586 -7.07 -14.76 1.14
C SER A 586 -7.71 -14.68 -0.25
N LYS A 587 -6.93 -14.94 -1.29
CA LYS A 587 -7.45 -15.07 -2.67
C LYS A 587 -8.52 -16.18 -2.82
N LYS A 588 -8.59 -17.14 -1.87
CA LYS A 588 -9.60 -18.22 -1.85
C LYS A 588 -10.89 -17.84 -1.14
N GLY A 589 -10.89 -16.73 -0.40
CA GLY A 589 -12.03 -16.24 0.38
C GLY A 589 -11.68 -15.82 1.80
N THR A 590 -12.72 -15.46 2.55
CA THR A 590 -12.62 -15.03 3.95
C THR A 590 -12.93 -16.21 4.86
N TYR A 591 -12.07 -16.48 5.82
CA TYR A 591 -12.20 -17.55 6.83
C TYR A 591 -12.16 -16.98 8.23
N PHE A 592 -12.97 -17.55 9.13
CA PHE A 592 -13.13 -17.17 10.52
C PHE A 592 -12.60 -18.30 11.42
N LEU A 593 -11.59 -17.98 12.23
CA LEU A 593 -10.87 -18.95 13.08
C LEU A 593 -11.16 -18.67 14.57
N ALA A 594 -11.73 -19.62 15.32
CA ALA A 594 -12.09 -19.48 16.74
C ALA A 594 -11.88 -20.81 17.52
N ASP A 595 -11.57 -20.82 18.83
CA ASP A 595 -11.05 -19.75 19.68
C ASP A 595 -9.52 -19.70 19.57
N THR A 596 -8.97 -18.56 19.28
CA THR A 596 -7.55 -18.47 18.95
C THR A 596 -6.63 -18.11 20.12
N LEU A 597 -7.15 -17.55 21.26
CA LEU A 597 -6.29 -17.01 22.32
C LEU A 597 -6.74 -17.24 23.77
N ILE A 598 -7.94 -17.80 24.05
CA ILE A 598 -8.49 -17.80 25.41
C ILE A 598 -8.58 -19.18 26.03
N ASN A 599 -9.34 -20.10 25.43
CA ASN A 599 -9.73 -21.34 26.11
C ASN A 599 -8.70 -22.45 25.86
N ARG A 600 -7.91 -22.76 26.90
CA ARG A 600 -6.81 -23.74 26.80
C ARG A 600 -7.31 -25.16 26.57
N HIS A 601 -8.27 -25.60 27.36
CA HIS A 601 -8.85 -26.95 27.37
C HIS A 601 -10.36 -26.84 27.45
N PRO A 602 -11.05 -26.45 26.37
CA PRO A 602 -12.50 -26.31 26.39
C PRO A 602 -13.19 -27.68 26.52
N ASN A 603 -14.21 -27.75 27.35
CA ASN A 603 -15.17 -28.84 27.37
C ASN A 603 -16.32 -28.58 26.38
N ALA A 604 -17.27 -29.48 26.24
CA ALA A 604 -18.40 -29.34 25.34
C ALA A 604 -19.18 -28.03 25.55
N GLU A 605 -19.45 -27.64 26.79
CA GLU A 605 -20.17 -26.39 27.15
C GLU A 605 -19.40 -25.16 26.64
N THR A 606 -18.07 -25.14 26.81
CA THR A 606 -17.20 -24.05 26.30
C THR A 606 -17.25 -23.99 24.80
N LEU A 607 -17.16 -25.13 24.10
CA LEU A 607 -17.20 -25.20 22.62
C LEU A 607 -18.56 -24.77 22.07
N ILE A 608 -19.66 -25.07 22.77
CA ILE A 608 -21.01 -24.60 22.44
C ILE A 608 -21.04 -23.05 22.49
N ASP A 609 -20.54 -22.45 23.57
CA ASP A 609 -20.52 -21.00 23.71
C ASP A 609 -19.63 -20.38 22.57
N ILE A 610 -18.46 -20.96 22.30
CA ILE A 610 -17.59 -20.50 21.21
C ILE A 610 -18.29 -20.60 19.83
N ALA A 611 -19.01 -21.70 19.56
CA ALA A 611 -19.73 -21.88 18.30
C ALA A 611 -20.85 -20.82 18.14
N LYS A 612 -21.62 -20.56 19.20
CA LYS A 612 -22.68 -19.53 19.20
C LYS A 612 -22.11 -18.13 19.04
N LEU A 613 -21.02 -17.81 19.72
CA LEU A 613 -20.32 -16.54 19.59
C LEU A 613 -19.74 -16.37 18.19
N SER A 614 -19.18 -17.43 17.62
CA SER A 614 -18.65 -17.42 16.25
C SER A 614 -19.76 -17.20 15.22
N GLU A 615 -20.90 -17.88 15.38
CA GLU A 615 -22.09 -17.66 14.52
C GLU A 615 -22.51 -16.19 14.53
N HIS A 616 -22.64 -15.59 15.72
CA HIS A 616 -23.02 -14.18 15.87
C HIS A 616 -21.99 -13.26 15.22
N THR A 617 -20.68 -13.50 15.45
CA THR A 617 -19.59 -12.66 14.94
C THR A 617 -19.47 -12.77 13.41
N VAL A 618 -19.60 -13.96 12.82
CA VAL A 618 -19.57 -14.13 11.36
C VAL A 618 -20.73 -13.37 10.69
N ARG A 619 -21.93 -13.40 11.29
CA ARG A 619 -23.08 -12.61 10.81
C ARG A 619 -22.89 -11.11 10.98
N PHE A 620 -22.22 -10.69 12.05
CA PHE A 620 -21.84 -9.29 12.26
C PHE A 620 -20.98 -8.74 11.12
N PHE A 621 -20.11 -9.57 10.53
CA PHE A 621 -19.34 -9.26 9.35
C PHE A 621 -20.07 -9.52 8.02
N ASN A 622 -21.41 -9.64 8.03
CA ASN A 622 -22.24 -9.88 6.85
C ASN A 622 -21.93 -11.18 6.08
N HIS A 623 -21.43 -12.19 6.75
CA HIS A 623 -21.22 -13.52 6.19
C HIS A 623 -22.24 -14.52 6.73
N THR A 624 -22.61 -15.48 5.90
CA THR A 624 -23.39 -16.63 6.34
C THR A 624 -22.46 -17.68 6.91
N PRO A 625 -22.56 -18.05 8.21
CA PRO A 625 -21.67 -19.02 8.81
C PRO A 625 -21.92 -20.43 8.26
N VAL A 626 -20.85 -21.08 7.81
CA VAL A 626 -20.77 -22.50 7.47
C VAL A 626 -19.63 -23.07 8.30
N MET A 627 -19.97 -23.76 9.41
CA MET A 627 -19.07 -24.01 10.51
C MET A 627 -18.60 -25.46 10.55
N ALA A 628 -17.28 -25.66 10.58
CA ALA A 628 -16.67 -26.94 10.88
C ALA A 628 -16.07 -26.94 12.29
N MET A 629 -16.50 -27.88 13.12
CA MET A 629 -15.92 -28.16 14.42
C MET A 629 -14.74 -29.12 14.22
N LEU A 630 -13.53 -28.59 14.44
CA LEU A 630 -12.30 -29.29 14.06
C LEU A 630 -11.82 -30.30 15.11
N SER A 631 -11.20 -31.35 14.63
CA SER A 631 -10.50 -32.36 15.42
C SER A 631 -9.41 -33.04 14.59
N TYR A 632 -8.59 -33.86 15.23
CA TYR A 632 -7.73 -34.84 14.52
C TYR A 632 -8.52 -36.11 14.12
N SER A 633 -9.74 -36.29 14.60
CA SER A 633 -10.66 -37.38 14.29
C SER A 633 -11.78 -36.92 13.35
N ASN A 634 -12.51 -37.87 12.77
CA ASN A 634 -13.67 -37.62 11.92
C ASN A 634 -14.87 -38.42 12.38
N PHE A 635 -15.95 -37.75 12.76
CA PHE A 635 -17.30 -38.30 13.00
C PHE A 635 -17.33 -39.55 13.89
N GLY A 636 -16.72 -39.49 15.09
CA GLY A 636 -16.72 -40.56 16.07
C GLY A 636 -15.67 -41.67 15.83
N ALA A 637 -14.65 -41.41 14.96
CA ALA A 637 -13.57 -42.36 14.72
C ALA A 637 -12.67 -42.57 15.97
N ASP A 638 -12.63 -41.59 16.89
CA ASP A 638 -11.98 -41.67 18.18
C ASP A 638 -13.01 -41.32 19.29
N THR A 639 -13.08 -42.17 20.29
CA THR A 639 -14.06 -42.07 21.40
C THR A 639 -13.41 -41.59 22.70
N GLU A 640 -12.20 -41.10 22.68
CA GLU A 640 -11.46 -40.57 23.82
C GLU A 640 -10.95 -39.16 23.59
N GLY A 641 -10.73 -38.41 24.66
CA GLY A 641 -10.08 -37.11 24.64
C GLY A 641 -10.89 -35.96 24.00
N SER A 642 -10.23 -35.07 23.30
CA SER A 642 -10.86 -33.85 22.74
C SER A 642 -11.92 -34.10 21.66
N PRO A 643 -11.87 -35.15 20.81
CA PRO A 643 -12.96 -35.47 19.88
C PRO A 643 -14.32 -35.65 20.53
N VAL A 644 -14.38 -36.24 21.71
CA VAL A 644 -15.65 -36.45 22.46
C VAL A 644 -16.31 -35.13 22.81
N SER A 645 -15.57 -34.17 23.36
CA SER A 645 -16.11 -32.84 23.69
C SER A 645 -16.58 -32.08 22.45
N VAL A 646 -15.90 -32.25 21.32
CA VAL A 646 -16.29 -31.63 20.03
C VAL A 646 -17.57 -32.29 19.52
N HIS A 647 -17.65 -33.61 19.57
CA HIS A 647 -18.82 -34.38 19.15
C HIS A 647 -20.07 -33.99 19.96
N GLU A 648 -19.97 -33.98 21.30
CA GLU A 648 -21.06 -33.54 22.19
C GLU A 648 -21.51 -32.10 21.87
N ALA A 649 -20.57 -31.19 21.60
CA ALA A 649 -20.90 -29.84 21.25
C ALA A 649 -21.63 -29.76 19.90
N VAL A 650 -21.23 -30.54 18.90
CA VAL A 650 -21.90 -30.61 17.57
C VAL A 650 -23.32 -31.17 17.75
N GLU A 651 -23.51 -32.27 18.46
CA GLU A 651 -24.82 -32.83 18.71
C GLU A 651 -25.78 -31.81 19.37
N TYR A 652 -25.31 -31.13 20.42
CA TYR A 652 -26.07 -30.08 21.07
C TYR A 652 -26.47 -28.97 20.10
N MET A 653 -25.50 -28.45 19.30
CA MET A 653 -25.75 -27.38 18.34
C MET A 653 -26.74 -27.83 17.26
N GLN A 654 -26.62 -29.03 16.77
CA GLN A 654 -27.53 -29.57 15.75
C GLN A 654 -28.96 -29.79 16.24
N GLN A 655 -29.12 -30.13 17.50
CA GLN A 655 -30.44 -30.32 18.13
C GLN A 655 -31.13 -28.97 18.44
N ASN A 656 -30.37 -27.99 18.93
CA ASN A 656 -30.93 -26.74 19.41
C ASN A 656 -30.89 -25.60 18.35
N TYR A 657 -30.08 -25.73 17.32
CA TYR A 657 -29.92 -24.76 16.23
C TYR A 657 -29.97 -25.47 14.85
N PRO A 658 -31.12 -26.07 14.49
CA PRO A 658 -31.24 -26.94 13.31
C PRO A 658 -30.95 -26.20 11.96
N ASP A 659 -31.16 -24.89 11.93
CA ASP A 659 -30.95 -24.07 10.71
C ASP A 659 -29.48 -23.64 10.53
N LEU A 660 -28.64 -23.85 11.56
CA LEU A 660 -27.21 -23.52 11.47
C LEU A 660 -26.46 -24.60 10.69
N ALA A 661 -25.72 -24.18 9.67
CA ALA A 661 -24.84 -25.10 8.94
C ALA A 661 -23.59 -25.38 9.78
N ILE A 662 -23.67 -26.36 10.68
CA ILE A 662 -22.59 -26.80 11.57
C ILE A 662 -22.48 -28.32 11.57
N ASP A 663 -21.24 -28.83 11.49
CA ASP A 663 -20.96 -30.26 11.60
C ASP A 663 -19.53 -30.54 12.06
N GLY A 664 -19.25 -31.78 12.45
CA GLY A 664 -17.97 -32.28 12.95
C GLY A 664 -18.23 -33.44 13.94
N GLU A 665 -17.23 -33.95 14.66
CA GLU A 665 -15.83 -33.46 14.56
C GLU A 665 -15.24 -33.89 13.22
N MET A 666 -14.38 -33.05 12.64
CA MET A 666 -13.70 -33.40 11.39
C MET A 666 -12.28 -32.79 11.30
N GLN A 667 -11.43 -33.46 10.53
CA GLN A 667 -10.11 -32.95 10.20
C GLN A 667 -10.20 -31.77 9.23
N VAL A 668 -9.22 -30.85 9.30
CA VAL A 668 -9.20 -29.60 8.53
C VAL A 668 -9.22 -29.82 7.02
N ASN A 669 -8.60 -30.89 6.50
CA ASN A 669 -8.60 -31.20 5.07
C ASN A 669 -10.04 -31.51 4.56
N PHE A 670 -10.85 -32.23 5.34
CA PHE A 670 -12.27 -32.45 5.00
C PHE A 670 -13.11 -31.18 5.18
N ALA A 671 -12.81 -30.35 6.16
CA ALA A 671 -13.47 -29.05 6.31
C ALA A 671 -13.25 -28.18 5.07
N MET A 672 -12.02 -28.09 4.57
CA MET A 672 -11.60 -27.17 3.51
C MET A 672 -11.82 -27.71 2.08
N ASP A 673 -11.90 -29.04 1.89
CA ASP A 673 -12.17 -29.64 0.58
C ASP A 673 -13.60 -30.22 0.53
N ARG A 674 -14.52 -29.41 -0.05
CA ARG A 674 -15.93 -29.81 -0.21
C ARG A 674 -16.08 -31.12 -0.97
N LYS A 675 -15.33 -31.31 -2.06
CA LYS A 675 -15.49 -32.51 -2.91
C LYS A 675 -15.03 -33.76 -2.15
N MET A 676 -13.91 -33.68 -1.46
CA MET A 676 -13.39 -34.78 -0.64
C MET A 676 -14.36 -35.12 0.51
N ARG A 677 -14.83 -34.10 1.22
CA ARG A 677 -15.81 -34.27 2.32
C ARG A 677 -17.10 -34.93 1.86
N ASP A 678 -17.73 -34.36 0.81
CA ASP A 678 -19.03 -34.80 0.34
C ASP A 678 -18.98 -36.22 -0.24
N ALA A 679 -17.85 -36.60 -0.84
CA ALA A 679 -17.63 -37.96 -1.34
C ALA A 679 -17.41 -38.97 -0.20
N LYS A 680 -16.62 -38.62 0.82
CA LYS A 680 -16.26 -39.52 1.92
C LYS A 680 -17.35 -39.61 2.99
N TYR A 681 -18.03 -38.47 3.28
CA TYR A 681 -19.02 -38.32 4.32
C TYR A 681 -20.31 -37.70 3.77
N PRO A 682 -21.06 -38.43 2.89
CA PRO A 682 -22.24 -37.88 2.20
C PRO A 682 -23.42 -37.53 3.12
N PHE A 683 -23.36 -37.95 4.39
CA PHE A 683 -24.35 -37.66 5.44
C PHE A 683 -24.14 -36.29 6.11
N THR A 684 -23.00 -35.63 5.88
CA THR A 684 -22.68 -34.35 6.55
C THR A 684 -23.74 -33.28 6.27
N ARG A 685 -24.08 -32.47 7.28
CA ARG A 685 -24.94 -31.28 7.12
C ARG A 685 -24.30 -30.16 6.31
N LEU A 686 -22.99 -30.23 6.08
CA LEU A 686 -22.26 -29.28 5.25
C LEU A 686 -22.18 -29.68 3.77
N LYS A 687 -22.89 -30.74 3.36
CA LYS A 687 -22.91 -31.21 1.97
C LYS A 687 -23.28 -30.09 0.99
N GLY A 688 -22.49 -29.91 -0.05
CA GLY A 688 -22.67 -28.86 -1.05
C GLY A 688 -22.30 -27.46 -0.63
N LYS A 689 -21.84 -27.24 0.62
CA LYS A 689 -21.51 -25.93 1.17
C LYS A 689 -19.99 -25.78 1.35
N ASP A 690 -19.45 -24.62 1.08
CA ASP A 690 -18.05 -24.30 1.36
C ASP A 690 -17.94 -23.76 2.79
N VAL A 691 -17.07 -24.36 3.60
CA VAL A 691 -16.82 -23.95 4.98
C VAL A 691 -16.06 -22.63 5.00
N ASN A 692 -16.51 -21.71 5.84
CA ASN A 692 -15.86 -20.43 6.08
C ASN A 692 -15.52 -20.19 7.54
N THR A 693 -16.00 -21.02 8.47
CA THR A 693 -15.80 -20.85 9.91
C THR A 693 -15.22 -22.13 10.52
N LEU A 694 -14.05 -22.00 11.13
CA LEU A 694 -13.30 -23.11 11.71
C LEU A 694 -13.23 -22.92 13.23
N VAL A 695 -13.87 -23.83 13.99
CA VAL A 695 -13.82 -23.85 15.47
C VAL A 695 -12.84 -24.93 15.90
N PHE A 696 -11.79 -24.53 16.58
CA PHE A 696 -10.70 -25.40 16.99
C PHE A 696 -10.99 -26.10 18.35
N PRO A 697 -10.49 -27.32 18.53
CA PRO A 697 -10.77 -28.11 19.74
C PRO A 697 -10.02 -27.60 20.98
N ASN A 698 -9.00 -26.78 20.85
CA ASN A 698 -8.23 -26.20 21.94
C ASN A 698 -7.32 -25.05 21.47
N LEU A 699 -6.81 -24.30 22.44
CA LEU A 699 -5.94 -23.14 22.19
C LEU A 699 -4.67 -23.50 21.42
N SER A 700 -4.02 -24.61 21.74
CA SER A 700 -2.74 -24.99 21.10
C SER A 700 -2.89 -25.20 19.61
N SER A 701 -3.96 -25.90 19.19
CA SER A 701 -4.24 -26.14 17.77
C SER A 701 -4.59 -24.85 17.02
N ALA A 702 -5.43 -24.01 17.59
CA ALA A 702 -5.84 -22.75 16.99
C ALA A 702 -4.69 -21.76 16.87
N ASN A 703 -3.93 -21.56 17.95
CA ASN A 703 -2.82 -20.62 18.00
C ASN A 703 -1.71 -21.03 17.03
N SER A 704 -1.33 -22.32 17.00
CA SER A 704 -0.34 -22.82 16.06
C SER A 704 -0.80 -22.68 14.61
N ALA A 705 -2.08 -22.96 14.33
CA ALA A 705 -2.62 -22.90 12.97
C ALA A 705 -2.58 -21.46 12.39
N TYR A 706 -3.13 -20.47 13.12
CA TYR A 706 -3.15 -19.12 12.56
C TYR A 706 -1.76 -18.48 12.46
N LYS A 707 -0.89 -18.70 13.47
CA LYS A 707 0.50 -18.20 13.42
C LYS A 707 1.32 -18.88 12.31
N LEU A 708 1.10 -20.18 12.04
CA LEU A 708 1.72 -20.87 10.92
C LEU A 708 1.25 -20.29 9.58
N LEU A 709 -0.04 -20.04 9.40
CA LEU A 709 -0.60 -19.41 8.21
C LEU A 709 -0.02 -18.01 8.01
N GLN A 710 0.09 -17.21 9.06
CA GLN A 710 0.68 -15.88 9.04
C GLN A 710 2.17 -15.91 8.64
N ALA A 711 2.93 -16.85 9.18
CA ALA A 711 4.37 -16.98 8.90
C ALA A 711 4.66 -17.49 7.48
N MET A 712 3.79 -18.34 6.93
CA MET A 712 4.01 -18.99 5.61
C MET A 712 3.49 -18.18 4.43
N ASN A 713 2.58 -17.26 4.64
CA ASN A 713 1.92 -16.56 3.53
C ASN A 713 1.80 -15.06 3.79
N THR A 714 2.64 -14.30 3.10
CA THR A 714 2.67 -12.82 3.13
C THR A 714 1.53 -12.16 2.33
N GLU A 715 0.76 -12.93 1.54
CA GLU A 715 -0.37 -12.42 0.74
C GLU A 715 -1.72 -12.55 1.46
N MET A 716 -1.74 -13.03 2.72
CA MET A 716 -2.96 -13.12 3.53
C MET A 716 -3.05 -11.97 4.50
N GLU A 717 -4.22 -11.33 4.56
CA GLU A 717 -4.53 -10.36 5.60
C GLU A 717 -5.15 -11.07 6.79
N LEU A 718 -4.62 -10.81 7.99
CA LEU A 718 -5.16 -11.32 9.25
C LEU A 718 -5.72 -10.16 10.06
N ILE A 719 -7.01 -10.21 10.41
CA ILE A 719 -7.67 -9.22 11.26
C ILE A 719 -8.01 -9.90 12.59
N GLY A 720 -7.51 -9.37 13.67
CA GLY A 720 -7.72 -9.92 15.00
C GLY A 720 -6.61 -9.55 15.98
N PRO A 721 -6.74 -10.03 17.24
CA PRO A 721 -7.82 -10.86 17.78
C PRO A 721 -9.10 -10.06 18.09
N ILE A 722 -10.24 -10.54 17.63
CA ILE A 722 -11.56 -9.96 17.91
C ILE A 722 -12.12 -10.65 19.15
N GLN A 723 -12.47 -9.86 20.18
CA GLN A 723 -13.06 -10.40 21.41
C GLN A 723 -14.55 -10.68 21.20
N MET A 724 -15.00 -11.86 21.58
CA MET A 724 -16.38 -12.29 21.46
C MET A 724 -16.99 -12.57 22.84
N GLY A 725 -18.18 -12.03 23.13
CA GLY A 725 -18.93 -12.38 24.31
C GLY A 725 -18.70 -11.53 25.56
N LEU A 726 -17.97 -10.43 25.48
CA LEU A 726 -17.90 -9.41 26.52
C LEU A 726 -19.13 -8.49 26.47
N ASN A 727 -19.54 -7.93 27.63
CA ASN A 727 -20.72 -7.05 27.72
C ASN A 727 -20.52 -5.69 27.01
N LYS A 728 -19.29 -5.26 26.80
CA LYS A 728 -18.92 -3.98 26.18
C LYS A 728 -17.82 -4.16 25.16
N PRO A 729 -17.68 -3.22 24.22
CA PRO A 729 -16.65 -3.25 23.16
C PRO A 729 -15.23 -3.06 23.73
N ILE A 730 -14.61 -4.15 24.10
CA ILE A 730 -13.24 -4.21 24.62
C ILE A 730 -12.43 -5.15 23.74
N HIS A 731 -11.38 -4.64 23.14
CA HIS A 731 -10.53 -5.44 22.26
C HIS A 731 -9.06 -5.40 22.71
N PHE A 732 -8.37 -6.50 22.48
CA PHE A 732 -6.97 -6.67 22.87
C PHE A 732 -6.14 -6.87 21.60
N THR A 733 -4.95 -6.30 21.59
CA THR A 733 -3.94 -6.51 20.55
C THR A 733 -2.87 -7.51 21.04
N ASP A 734 -1.97 -7.93 20.15
CA ASP A 734 -0.79 -8.73 20.52
C ASP A 734 0.42 -7.78 20.71
N PHE A 735 1.46 -8.21 21.43
CA PHE A 735 2.69 -7.45 21.64
C PHE A 735 3.38 -7.02 20.32
N GLU A 736 3.21 -7.82 19.29
CA GLU A 736 3.82 -7.62 17.97
C GLU A 736 2.90 -6.87 16.99
N SER A 737 1.73 -6.38 17.44
CA SER A 737 0.77 -5.71 16.56
C SER A 737 1.37 -4.47 15.94
N SER A 738 1.31 -4.42 14.60
CA SER A 738 1.67 -3.24 13.83
C SER A 738 0.65 -2.11 14.01
N VAL A 739 0.99 -0.92 13.57
CA VAL A 739 0.05 0.22 13.56
C VAL A 739 -1.21 -0.14 12.78
N ARG A 740 -1.07 -0.79 11.63
CA ARG A 740 -2.20 -1.23 10.81
C ARG A 740 -3.11 -2.22 11.51
N ASP A 741 -2.55 -3.19 12.25
CA ASP A 741 -3.35 -4.15 13.02
C ASP A 741 -4.18 -3.44 14.08
N ILE A 742 -3.61 -2.45 14.76
CA ILE A 742 -4.30 -1.66 15.79
C ILE A 742 -5.41 -0.81 15.15
N VAL A 743 -5.17 -0.19 13.99
CA VAL A 743 -6.20 0.57 13.25
C VAL A 743 -7.33 -0.35 12.78
N ASN A 744 -7.03 -1.55 12.28
CA ASN A 744 -8.04 -2.56 11.91
C ASN A 744 -8.92 -2.94 13.11
N ILE A 745 -8.30 -3.23 14.25
CA ILE A 745 -9.05 -3.54 15.50
C ILE A 745 -9.81 -2.33 16.01
N THR A 746 -9.31 -1.11 15.81
CA THR A 746 -10.04 0.13 16.12
C THR A 746 -11.34 0.23 15.32
N ALA A 747 -11.30 -0.06 14.02
CA ALA A 747 -12.51 -0.07 13.20
C ALA A 747 -13.53 -1.13 13.68
N VAL A 748 -13.06 -2.33 14.04
CA VAL A 748 -13.92 -3.37 14.65
C VAL A 748 -14.54 -2.88 15.95
N ALA A 749 -13.75 -2.27 16.84
CA ALA A 749 -14.22 -1.75 18.14
C ALA A 749 -15.28 -0.65 17.97
N VAL A 750 -15.11 0.22 16.98
CA VAL A 750 -16.09 1.25 16.63
C VAL A 750 -17.41 0.64 16.18
N ILE A 751 -17.38 -0.36 15.30
CA ILE A 751 -18.59 -1.01 14.82
C ILE A 751 -19.29 -1.79 15.94
N ASP A 752 -18.52 -2.47 16.81
CA ASP A 752 -19.06 -3.15 17.98
C ASP A 752 -19.75 -2.15 18.92
N ALA A 753 -19.16 -0.96 19.14
CA ALA A 753 -19.78 0.12 19.91
C ALA A 753 -21.07 0.66 19.28
N ILE A 754 -21.13 0.78 17.96
CA ILE A 754 -22.35 1.17 17.23
C ILE A 754 -23.48 0.14 17.47
N VAL A 755 -23.13 -1.15 17.42
CA VAL A 755 -24.11 -2.24 17.65
C VAL A 755 -24.55 -2.27 19.12
N ASP A 756 -23.62 -2.08 20.07
CA ASP A 756 -23.96 -2.02 21.51
C ASP A 756 -24.94 -0.87 21.81
N LYS A 757 -24.70 0.32 21.27
CA LYS A 757 -25.61 1.48 21.40
C LYS A 757 -27.00 1.21 20.80
N LYS A 758 -27.07 0.60 19.63
CA LYS A 758 -28.36 0.23 19.01
C LYS A 758 -29.15 -0.78 19.86
N LYS A 759 -28.47 -1.76 20.49
CA LYS A 759 -29.13 -2.71 21.42
C LYS A 759 -29.63 -2.02 22.68
N ALA A 760 -28.93 -0.98 23.16
CA ALA A 760 -29.31 -0.18 24.31
C ALA A 760 -30.41 0.88 24.03
N GLY A 761 -30.90 0.98 22.79
CA GLY A 761 -31.92 1.96 22.38
C GLY A 761 -31.44 3.41 22.35
N LYS A 762 -30.12 3.60 22.21
CA LYS A 762 -29.46 4.91 22.14
C LYS A 762 -28.99 5.24 20.73
#